data_a992d3db7715da8c2971cbbec333ea34
#
_entry.id   a992d3db7715da8c2971cbbec333ea34
#
_cell.length_a   1.000
_cell.length_b   1.000
_cell.length_c   1.000
_cell.angle_alpha   90.00
_cell.angle_beta   90.00
_cell.angle_gamma   90.00
#
_symmetry.space_group_name_H-M   'P 1'
#
loop_
_entity.id
_entity.type
_entity.pdbx_description
1 polymer ?
#
loop_
_entity_poly.entity_id
_entity_poly.type
_entity_poly.pdbx_seq_one_letter_code
_entity_poly.pdbx_strand_id
1 'polypeptide(L)'
;MAVEQNYGQDAISVLKDEEQVRKRPTVIFGTNDEYGAAHGIFEIIANSIDEARAGFGKQIRIKIWKDGTVEVSDDGRGVPMGWNEHQKKFNWELVFCTLYASGKYDSKNYQDSLGLNGLGATAMQYASEFMEVYSTRDGKTSIMKFAKGKPVGKLQVVNAIREGTGTTIKFKPDNEVFINTQDSALPPEYYINLLRRQAMLLGGLQILFWHEALNNEVVLCYPNGTEDFIKAVCEKPLTKSVITYSDSKFGTDREDEEHYELKMKCAFTFSRNTSLVEMYHNSSYLYEGGVTLDAMKQAAEMAFTDWGVAQSKISKSDKIKYRDIEGILVFIGDTNAPGHRTFFKNQTKAAILNPFIKKAYAQFVYYAFRNWLDTSGDEGKRVYDEVLANKEAREEADKISKKVVQRLSKSMGIGNKPKKFVDCRSNSPLERELYIVEGDSALGSCKLSRDANFQALMPVRGKTLNCIKNDMSTILNNDIIMDLMCVLGCGIEAEVKYVDNIPKFDISKLKYGKVIICTDADTDGMQIRCLVLTMIYRLCPTLLKAGKVFIAETPLFEITYKNDTYFAYSDNERDMILNKLEASGATMSRVKISRSKGLGENDPEMMNKSTMNPLTRRLIPIEYSENDDSVADFFNALLGDDIETRRILINEYFDQTEDLTD
;
A
#
# COMPACT_ATOMS: atom_id res chain seq x y z
N MET A 1 47.95 -14.66 16.90
CA MET A 1 48.73 -14.78 15.65
C MET A 1 48.06 -13.87 14.64
N ALA A 2 48.70 -12.75 14.28
CA ALA A 2 48.25 -11.89 13.23
C ALA A 2 48.51 -12.59 11.89
N VAL A 3 47.45 -12.80 11.10
CA VAL A 3 47.58 -13.29 9.74
C VAL A 3 48.14 -12.12 8.93
N GLU A 4 49.39 -12.19 8.53
CA GLU A 4 49.98 -11.31 7.52
C GLU A 4 49.14 -11.48 6.24
N GLN A 5 48.27 -10.52 5.95
CA GLN A 5 47.64 -10.40 4.63
C GLN A 5 48.66 -9.91 3.63
N ASN A 6 49.27 -10.86 2.92
CA ASN A 6 50.20 -10.57 1.84
C ASN A 6 49.39 -10.09 0.61
N TYR A 7 49.05 -8.80 0.54
CA TYR A 7 48.42 -8.17 -0.61
C TYR A 7 49.47 -7.75 -1.61
N GLY A 8 50.01 -8.75 -2.32
CA GLY A 8 51.02 -8.56 -3.38
C GLY A 8 50.38 -8.49 -4.78
N GLN A 9 51.20 -8.28 -5.80
CA GLN A 9 50.78 -8.17 -7.21
C GLN A 9 50.02 -9.43 -7.68
N ASP A 10 50.34 -10.59 -7.15
CA ASP A 10 49.69 -11.88 -7.49
C ASP A 10 48.36 -12.12 -6.76
N ALA A 11 47.93 -11.20 -5.88
CA ALA A 11 46.67 -11.29 -5.16
C ALA A 11 45.45 -10.91 -6.02
N ILE A 12 45.65 -10.34 -7.21
CA ILE A 12 44.57 -9.94 -8.13
C ILE A 12 44.29 -11.11 -9.07
N SER A 13 43.07 -11.68 -8.95
CA SER A 13 42.61 -12.75 -9.83
C SER A 13 41.35 -12.33 -10.60
N VAL A 14 41.21 -12.82 -11.84
CA VAL A 14 40.03 -12.61 -12.67
C VAL A 14 39.15 -13.84 -12.55
N LEU A 15 37.88 -13.63 -12.18
CA LEU A 15 36.87 -14.71 -12.18
C LEU A 15 36.47 -15.04 -13.63
N LYS A 16 36.39 -16.32 -13.97
CA LYS A 16 35.77 -16.75 -15.23
C LYS A 16 34.27 -16.48 -15.24
N ASP A 17 33.66 -16.39 -16.42
CA ASP A 17 32.24 -16.08 -16.59
C ASP A 17 31.31 -16.92 -15.69
N GLU A 18 31.51 -18.25 -15.67
CA GLU A 18 30.79 -19.18 -14.81
C GLU A 18 30.94 -18.81 -13.31
N GLU A 19 32.18 -18.56 -12.89
CA GLU A 19 32.48 -18.22 -11.49
C GLU A 19 31.91 -16.86 -11.08
N GLN A 20 31.86 -15.89 -12.00
CA GLN A 20 31.25 -14.57 -11.74
C GLN A 20 29.78 -14.73 -11.44
N VAL A 21 29.04 -15.50 -12.25
CA VAL A 21 27.61 -15.73 -12.07
C VAL A 21 27.33 -16.49 -10.77
N ARG A 22 28.04 -17.60 -10.53
CA ARG A 22 27.79 -18.46 -9.37
C ARG A 22 28.20 -17.83 -8.04
N LYS A 23 29.29 -17.06 -8.01
CA LYS A 23 29.78 -16.39 -6.78
C LYS A 23 29.11 -15.03 -6.51
N ARG A 24 28.56 -14.37 -7.53
CA ARG A 24 27.95 -13.04 -7.41
C ARG A 24 26.60 -12.94 -8.17
N PRO A 25 25.62 -13.79 -7.85
CA PRO A 25 24.34 -13.83 -8.56
C PRO A 25 23.57 -12.51 -8.47
N THR A 26 23.71 -11.76 -7.37
CA THR A 26 23.03 -10.47 -7.16
C THR A 26 23.35 -9.41 -8.21
N VAL A 27 24.54 -9.47 -8.83
CA VAL A 27 24.93 -8.53 -9.90
C VAL A 27 24.09 -8.74 -11.17
N ILE A 28 23.69 -9.97 -11.44
CA ILE A 28 22.98 -10.36 -12.68
C ILE A 28 21.50 -10.50 -12.42
N PHE A 29 21.11 -11.19 -11.34
CA PHE A 29 19.71 -11.50 -11.04
C PHE A 29 19.04 -10.52 -10.05
N GLY A 30 19.79 -9.53 -9.54
CA GLY A 30 19.30 -8.53 -8.58
C GLY A 30 19.34 -9.02 -7.13
N THR A 31 18.93 -10.27 -6.88
CA THR A 31 18.99 -10.95 -5.58
C THR A 31 19.53 -12.37 -5.76
N ASN A 32 19.80 -13.06 -4.65
CA ASN A 32 20.20 -14.48 -4.64
C ASN A 32 19.20 -15.39 -3.92
N ASP A 33 17.96 -14.97 -3.83
CA ASP A 33 16.83 -15.69 -3.25
C ASP A 33 15.89 -16.23 -4.35
N GLU A 34 14.67 -16.62 -3.96
CA GLU A 34 13.61 -17.08 -4.86
C GLU A 34 13.24 -16.04 -5.94
N TYR A 35 13.35 -14.74 -5.65
CA TYR A 35 13.09 -13.68 -6.63
C TYR A 35 14.20 -13.59 -7.67
N GLY A 36 15.45 -13.80 -7.27
CA GLY A 36 16.57 -13.89 -8.19
C GLY A 36 16.46 -15.10 -9.12
N ALA A 37 16.04 -16.26 -8.59
CA ALA A 37 15.75 -17.44 -9.38
C ALA A 37 14.59 -17.19 -10.37
N ALA A 38 13.50 -16.57 -9.92
CA ALA A 38 12.36 -16.21 -10.78
C ALA A 38 12.75 -15.22 -11.87
N HIS A 39 13.64 -14.27 -11.59
CA HIS A 39 14.19 -13.38 -12.62
C HIS A 39 14.95 -14.17 -13.69
N GLY A 40 15.80 -15.13 -13.28
CA GLY A 40 16.49 -16.02 -14.21
C GLY A 40 15.55 -16.90 -15.05
N ILE A 41 14.49 -17.42 -14.44
CA ILE A 41 13.41 -18.13 -15.16
C ILE A 41 12.77 -17.22 -16.21
N PHE A 42 12.47 -15.99 -15.84
CA PHE A 42 11.87 -15.02 -16.77
C PHE A 42 12.81 -14.66 -17.93
N GLU A 43 14.12 -14.59 -17.72
CA GLU A 43 15.10 -14.37 -18.81
C GLU A 43 15.05 -15.50 -19.86
N ILE A 44 14.81 -16.75 -19.47
CA ILE A 44 14.58 -17.85 -20.42
C ILE A 44 13.25 -17.66 -21.16
N ILE A 45 12.17 -17.33 -20.44
CA ILE A 45 10.84 -17.08 -21.01
C ILE A 45 10.88 -15.89 -21.99
N ALA A 46 11.63 -14.83 -21.65
CA ALA A 46 11.79 -13.65 -22.48
C ALA A 46 12.38 -13.93 -23.87
N ASN A 47 13.21 -14.98 -24.00
CA ASN A 47 13.71 -15.39 -25.31
C ASN A 47 12.59 -15.94 -26.22
N SER A 48 11.68 -16.72 -25.66
CA SER A 48 10.50 -17.24 -26.37
C SER A 48 9.51 -16.11 -26.71
N ILE A 49 9.36 -15.11 -25.83
CA ILE A 49 8.55 -13.91 -26.07
C ILE A 49 9.16 -13.07 -27.20
N ASP A 50 10.48 -12.94 -27.28
CA ASP A 50 11.17 -12.21 -28.35
C ASP A 50 10.98 -12.89 -29.72
N GLU A 51 10.95 -14.23 -29.79
CA GLU A 51 10.60 -14.96 -30.99
C GLU A 51 9.16 -14.68 -31.46
N ALA A 52 8.19 -14.73 -30.52
CA ALA A 52 6.80 -14.41 -30.80
C ALA A 52 6.64 -12.94 -31.25
N ARG A 53 7.36 -12.00 -30.64
CA ARG A 53 7.37 -10.59 -31.03
C ARG A 53 7.95 -10.37 -32.42
N ALA A 54 8.97 -11.12 -32.78
CA ALA A 54 9.54 -11.10 -34.14
C ALA A 54 8.62 -11.75 -35.19
N GLY A 55 7.44 -12.23 -34.78
CA GLY A 55 6.45 -12.87 -35.65
C GLY A 55 6.67 -14.37 -35.87
N PHE A 56 7.59 -14.98 -35.14
CA PHE A 56 7.92 -16.39 -35.23
C PHE A 56 7.40 -17.14 -33.99
N GLY A 57 6.28 -17.81 -34.14
CA GLY A 57 5.62 -18.53 -33.06
C GLY A 57 4.45 -17.77 -32.45
N LYS A 58 3.51 -18.55 -31.92
CA LYS A 58 2.27 -18.03 -31.29
C LYS A 58 1.94 -18.70 -29.99
N GLN A 59 2.73 -19.70 -29.57
CA GLN A 59 2.48 -20.45 -28.35
C GLN A 59 3.76 -20.61 -27.54
N ILE A 60 3.65 -20.31 -26.24
CA ILE A 60 4.70 -20.56 -25.24
C ILE A 60 4.08 -21.43 -24.16
N ARG A 61 4.73 -22.55 -23.81
CA ARG A 61 4.33 -23.40 -22.71
C ARG A 61 5.38 -23.37 -21.62
N ILE A 62 4.95 -23.13 -20.39
CA ILE A 62 5.80 -23.06 -19.20
C ILE A 62 5.27 -24.09 -18.20
N LYS A 63 6.17 -24.93 -17.67
CA LYS A 63 5.87 -25.86 -16.61
C LYS A 63 6.83 -25.66 -15.46
N ILE A 64 6.31 -25.60 -14.23
CA ILE A 64 7.09 -25.50 -13.00
C ILE A 64 6.69 -26.64 -12.06
N TRP A 65 7.66 -27.48 -11.70
CA TRP A 65 7.48 -28.57 -10.76
C TRP A 65 7.82 -28.15 -9.33
N LYS A 66 7.29 -28.89 -8.36
CA LYS A 66 7.52 -28.64 -6.94
C LYS A 66 8.99 -28.72 -6.54
N ASP A 67 9.78 -29.55 -7.23
CA ASP A 67 11.23 -29.67 -6.99
C ASP A 67 12.05 -28.48 -7.54
N GLY A 68 11.37 -27.46 -8.08
CA GLY A 68 11.98 -26.29 -8.71
C GLY A 68 12.43 -26.48 -10.15
N THR A 69 12.19 -27.66 -10.75
CA THR A 69 12.45 -27.86 -12.18
C THR A 69 11.50 -26.99 -13.02
N VAL A 70 12.03 -26.39 -14.08
CA VAL A 70 11.28 -25.54 -15.01
C VAL A 70 11.48 -26.03 -16.44
N GLU A 71 10.41 -26.03 -17.23
CA GLU A 71 10.45 -26.26 -18.67
C GLU A 71 9.77 -25.11 -19.40
N VAL A 72 10.47 -24.52 -20.33
CA VAL A 72 9.96 -23.48 -21.24
C VAL A 72 10.05 -23.98 -22.67
N SER A 73 8.94 -24.01 -23.39
CA SER A 73 8.86 -24.46 -24.76
C SER A 73 8.11 -23.46 -25.62
N ASP A 74 8.65 -23.17 -26.81
CA ASP A 74 8.03 -22.30 -27.83
C ASP A 74 7.89 -23.00 -29.16
N ASP A 75 7.11 -22.43 -30.06
CA ASP A 75 6.94 -22.80 -31.45
C ASP A 75 7.64 -21.80 -32.40
N GLY A 76 8.69 -21.14 -31.94
CA GLY A 76 9.51 -20.22 -32.71
C GLY A 76 10.42 -20.92 -33.74
N ARG A 77 11.42 -20.21 -34.25
CA ARG A 77 12.34 -20.75 -35.31
C ARG A 77 13.31 -21.83 -34.78
N GLY A 78 13.46 -21.99 -33.47
CA GLY A 78 14.48 -22.81 -32.83
C GLY A 78 15.88 -22.14 -32.84
N VAL A 79 16.59 -22.23 -31.74
CA VAL A 79 17.94 -21.67 -31.57
C VAL A 79 18.90 -22.37 -32.53
N PRO A 80 19.68 -21.68 -33.39
CA PRO A 80 20.71 -22.30 -34.20
C PRO A 80 21.84 -22.83 -33.31
N MET A 81 22.14 -24.13 -33.38
CA MET A 81 23.12 -24.79 -32.46
C MET A 81 24.41 -25.17 -33.18
N GLY A 82 24.44 -25.07 -34.51
CA GLY A 82 25.55 -25.52 -35.36
C GLY A 82 26.79 -24.64 -35.32
N TRP A 83 27.76 -24.96 -36.16
CA TRP A 83 29.02 -24.24 -36.26
C TRP A 83 28.84 -22.84 -36.86
N ASN A 84 29.49 -21.82 -36.24
CA ASN A 84 29.51 -20.44 -36.71
C ASN A 84 30.87 -20.14 -37.37
N GLU A 85 30.86 -19.94 -38.67
CA GLU A 85 32.09 -19.69 -39.44
C GLU A 85 32.79 -18.38 -39.08
N HIS A 86 32.03 -17.37 -38.70
CA HIS A 86 32.58 -16.05 -38.36
C HIS A 86 33.25 -16.07 -36.95
N GLN A 87 32.61 -16.72 -35.99
CA GLN A 87 33.08 -16.78 -34.62
C GLN A 87 34.01 -17.97 -34.31
N LYS A 88 34.15 -18.93 -35.28
CA LYS A 88 34.94 -20.16 -35.14
C LYS A 88 34.60 -20.95 -33.86
N LYS A 89 33.31 -20.99 -33.53
CA LYS A 89 32.69 -21.69 -32.39
C LYS A 89 31.36 -22.26 -32.80
N PHE A 90 30.84 -23.20 -32.01
CA PHE A 90 29.45 -23.59 -32.14
C PHE A 90 28.52 -22.50 -31.58
N ASN A 91 27.36 -22.27 -32.22
CA ASN A 91 26.38 -21.30 -31.71
C ASN A 91 25.86 -21.66 -30.34
N TRP A 92 25.76 -22.95 -29.96
CA TRP A 92 25.38 -23.31 -28.61
C TRP A 92 26.42 -22.85 -27.57
N GLU A 93 27.72 -22.82 -27.89
CA GLU A 93 28.78 -22.26 -27.00
C GLU A 93 28.62 -20.75 -26.85
N LEU A 94 28.25 -20.07 -27.94
CA LEU A 94 28.03 -18.62 -27.90
C LEU A 94 26.78 -18.29 -27.05
N VAL A 95 25.66 -18.98 -27.26
CA VAL A 95 24.37 -18.66 -26.63
C VAL A 95 24.32 -19.09 -25.15
N PHE A 96 24.96 -20.22 -24.79
CA PHE A 96 24.84 -20.81 -23.45
C PHE A 96 26.11 -20.79 -22.61
N CYS A 97 27.29 -20.47 -23.21
CA CYS A 97 28.59 -20.50 -22.51
C CYS A 97 29.42 -19.22 -22.67
N THR A 98 28.87 -18.17 -23.30
CA THR A 98 29.60 -16.91 -23.50
C THR A 98 28.71 -15.75 -23.10
N LEU A 99 29.12 -15.00 -22.05
CA LEU A 99 28.41 -13.79 -21.67
C LEU A 99 28.55 -12.73 -22.77
N TYR A 100 27.53 -11.89 -22.91
CA TYR A 100 27.47 -10.83 -23.93
C TYR A 100 27.53 -11.36 -25.38
N ALA A 101 27.10 -12.59 -25.63
CA ALA A 101 26.94 -13.14 -26.98
C ALA A 101 25.44 -13.21 -27.32
N SER A 102 25.02 -12.53 -28.38
CA SER A 102 23.62 -12.50 -28.79
C SER A 102 23.47 -12.24 -30.27
N GLY A 103 22.59 -12.97 -30.94
CA GLY A 103 22.11 -12.64 -32.28
C GLY A 103 21.22 -11.39 -32.33
N LYS A 104 20.86 -10.86 -31.20
CA LYS A 104 20.00 -9.67 -31.04
C LYS A 104 20.77 -8.34 -31.18
N TYR A 105 22.10 -8.39 -31.28
CA TYR A 105 22.92 -7.20 -31.57
C TYR A 105 22.81 -6.75 -33.03
N ASP A 106 22.34 -7.62 -33.94
CA ASP A 106 22.06 -7.24 -35.31
C ASP A 106 20.68 -6.57 -35.39
N SER A 107 20.68 -5.24 -35.57
CA SER A 107 19.50 -4.39 -35.63
C SER A 107 18.47 -4.78 -36.69
N LYS A 108 18.87 -5.59 -37.70
CA LYS A 108 17.95 -6.03 -38.76
C LYS A 108 16.97 -7.13 -38.31
N ASN A 109 17.33 -7.92 -37.30
CA ASN A 109 16.55 -9.08 -36.87
C ASN A 109 15.72 -8.87 -35.61
N TYR A 110 16.13 -7.94 -34.75
CA TYR A 110 15.51 -7.71 -33.44
C TYR A 110 15.59 -6.23 -33.01
N GLN A 111 14.68 -5.41 -33.54
CA GLN A 111 14.69 -3.96 -33.26
C GLN A 111 14.26 -3.62 -31.82
N ASP A 112 13.35 -4.43 -31.22
CA ASP A 112 12.65 -4.11 -29.99
C ASP A 112 12.65 -5.31 -28.99
N SER A 113 13.81 -6.00 -28.75
CA SER A 113 13.83 -7.21 -27.92
C SER A 113 13.81 -6.91 -26.40
N LEU A 114 13.19 -7.83 -25.62
CA LEU A 114 13.26 -7.84 -24.16
C LEU A 114 14.67 -8.14 -23.64
N GLY A 115 15.33 -9.12 -24.26
CA GLY A 115 16.68 -9.57 -23.94
C GLY A 115 17.76 -8.78 -24.67
N LEU A 116 18.11 -7.60 -24.18
CA LEU A 116 19.08 -6.68 -24.81
C LEU A 116 20.55 -7.06 -24.57
N ASN A 117 20.88 -7.68 -23.46
CA ASN A 117 22.28 -7.77 -22.99
C ASN A 117 22.99 -9.07 -23.37
N GLY A 118 22.29 -10.06 -23.96
CA GLY A 118 22.88 -11.36 -24.31
C GLY A 118 23.44 -12.12 -23.09
N LEU A 119 22.81 -11.94 -21.94
CA LEU A 119 23.26 -12.50 -20.66
C LEU A 119 22.33 -13.60 -20.14
N GLY A 120 21.01 -13.48 -20.36
CA GLY A 120 20.00 -14.24 -19.63
C GLY A 120 20.15 -15.76 -19.76
N ALA A 121 20.24 -16.28 -21.00
CA ALA A 121 20.36 -17.72 -21.23
C ALA A 121 21.68 -18.29 -20.66
N THR A 122 22.80 -17.61 -20.89
CA THR A 122 24.12 -17.99 -20.39
C THR A 122 24.18 -17.94 -18.87
N ALA A 123 23.69 -16.83 -18.27
CA ALA A 123 23.70 -16.67 -16.83
C ALA A 123 22.82 -17.72 -16.13
N MET A 124 21.63 -17.99 -16.67
CA MET A 124 20.75 -19.02 -16.08
C MET A 124 21.34 -20.41 -16.26
N GLN A 125 22.00 -20.70 -17.38
CA GLN A 125 22.72 -21.95 -17.58
C GLN A 125 23.81 -22.14 -16.51
N TYR A 126 24.59 -21.10 -16.22
CA TYR A 126 25.63 -21.15 -15.19
C TYR A 126 25.07 -21.28 -13.77
N ALA A 127 23.87 -20.71 -13.51
CA ALA A 127 23.19 -20.74 -12.22
C ALA A 127 22.26 -21.95 -12.05
N SER A 128 22.28 -22.92 -12.95
CA SER A 128 21.43 -24.12 -12.89
C SER A 128 22.19 -25.34 -12.43
N GLU A 129 21.50 -26.20 -11.65
CA GLU A 129 21.96 -27.55 -11.32
C GLU A 129 22.14 -28.39 -12.58
N PHE A 130 21.15 -28.34 -13.46
CA PHE A 130 21.22 -28.88 -14.81
C PHE A 130 20.42 -28.00 -15.77
N MET A 131 20.78 -28.07 -17.07
CA MET A 131 20.02 -27.51 -18.16
C MET A 131 20.09 -28.42 -19.37
N GLU A 132 18.95 -28.69 -19.99
CA GLU A 132 18.81 -29.44 -21.24
C GLU A 132 18.14 -28.56 -22.28
N VAL A 133 18.76 -28.43 -23.43
CA VAL A 133 18.27 -27.59 -24.54
C VAL A 133 17.95 -28.49 -25.73
N TYR A 134 16.72 -28.39 -26.21
CA TYR A 134 16.21 -29.08 -27.42
C TYR A 134 15.81 -28.00 -28.40
N SER A 135 16.49 -27.95 -29.55
CA SER A 135 16.16 -27.00 -30.63
C SER A 135 15.83 -27.72 -31.90
N THR A 136 14.58 -27.60 -32.34
CA THR A 136 14.09 -28.22 -33.57
C THR A 136 13.99 -27.19 -34.70
N ARG A 137 14.75 -27.44 -35.78
CA ARG A 137 14.70 -26.68 -37.04
C ARG A 137 15.19 -27.55 -38.21
N ASP A 138 14.70 -27.24 -39.40
CA ASP A 138 15.09 -27.91 -40.63
C ASP A 138 14.94 -29.45 -40.57
N GLY A 139 13.86 -29.94 -39.93
CA GLY A 139 13.56 -31.37 -39.78
C GLY A 139 14.47 -32.14 -38.83
N LYS A 140 15.31 -31.45 -38.05
CA LYS A 140 16.22 -32.05 -37.09
C LYS A 140 16.09 -31.38 -35.71
N THR A 141 16.36 -32.15 -34.66
CA THR A 141 16.49 -31.64 -33.26
C THR A 141 17.96 -31.72 -32.83
N SER A 142 18.49 -30.59 -32.46
CA SER A 142 19.79 -30.46 -31.79
C SER A 142 19.58 -30.49 -30.30
N ILE A 143 20.36 -31.30 -29.58
CA ILE A 143 20.26 -31.52 -28.12
C ILE A 143 21.60 -31.21 -27.49
N MET A 144 21.59 -30.35 -26.46
CA MET A 144 22.77 -30.06 -25.64
C MET A 144 22.39 -30.08 -24.17
N LYS A 145 23.27 -30.63 -23.35
CA LYS A 145 23.07 -30.75 -21.91
C LYS A 145 24.18 -30.06 -21.12
N PHE A 146 23.83 -29.52 -19.99
CA PHE A 146 24.71 -28.83 -19.09
C PHE A 146 24.45 -29.27 -17.64
N ALA A 147 25.50 -29.26 -16.81
CA ALA A 147 25.40 -29.44 -15.37
C ALA A 147 26.32 -28.47 -14.65
N LYS A 148 25.79 -27.73 -13.70
CA LYS A 148 26.49 -26.74 -12.89
C LYS A 148 27.41 -25.82 -13.72
N GLY A 149 26.86 -25.28 -14.81
CA GLY A 149 27.59 -24.35 -15.69
C GLY A 149 28.45 -25.00 -16.77
N LYS A 150 28.59 -26.33 -16.79
CA LYS A 150 29.51 -27.02 -17.71
C LYS A 150 28.76 -27.89 -18.71
N PRO A 151 29.21 -27.96 -19.98
CA PRO A 151 28.64 -28.86 -20.97
C PRO A 151 28.83 -30.32 -20.60
N VAL A 152 27.79 -31.14 -20.77
CA VAL A 152 27.80 -32.59 -20.54
C VAL A 152 27.67 -33.31 -21.87
N GLY A 153 28.73 -33.95 -22.30
CA GLY A 153 28.79 -34.66 -23.57
C GLY A 153 29.01 -33.72 -24.78
N LYS A 154 28.59 -34.18 -25.97
CA LYS A 154 28.72 -33.44 -27.22
C LYS A 154 27.33 -33.11 -27.77
N LEU A 155 27.24 -32.07 -28.64
CA LEU A 155 26.04 -31.74 -29.34
C LEU A 155 25.55 -32.99 -30.11
N GLN A 156 24.29 -33.40 -29.82
CA GLN A 156 23.61 -34.47 -30.50
C GLN A 156 22.63 -33.88 -31.53
N VAL A 157 22.55 -34.47 -32.71
CA VAL A 157 21.59 -34.07 -33.73
C VAL A 157 20.83 -35.31 -34.15
N VAL A 158 19.51 -35.29 -33.94
CA VAL A 158 18.60 -36.41 -34.25
C VAL A 158 17.50 -35.94 -35.22
N ASN A 159 16.71 -36.87 -35.75
CA ASN A 159 15.50 -36.48 -36.47
C ASN A 159 14.56 -35.69 -35.57
N ALA A 160 13.74 -34.82 -36.16
CA ALA A 160 12.84 -33.98 -35.42
C ALA A 160 11.97 -34.78 -34.42
N ILE A 161 11.98 -34.40 -33.16
CA ILE A 161 11.22 -35.04 -32.09
C ILE A 161 9.83 -34.39 -31.90
N ARG A 162 9.55 -33.35 -32.65
CA ARG A 162 8.27 -32.61 -32.65
C ARG A 162 7.93 -32.20 -34.10
N GLU A 163 6.65 -31.92 -34.32
CA GLU A 163 6.21 -31.27 -35.55
C GLU A 163 6.57 -29.78 -35.51
N GLY A 164 6.94 -29.21 -36.65
CA GLY A 164 7.32 -27.79 -36.76
C GLY A 164 8.70 -27.48 -36.16
N THR A 165 8.91 -26.21 -35.84
CA THR A 165 10.13 -25.68 -35.28
C THR A 165 9.91 -25.24 -33.82
N GLY A 166 10.98 -24.92 -33.10
CA GLY A 166 10.89 -24.35 -31.76
C GLY A 166 12.03 -24.74 -30.82
N THR A 167 12.04 -24.13 -29.67
CA THR A 167 13.01 -24.39 -28.60
C THR A 167 12.32 -24.90 -27.37
N THR A 168 12.91 -25.91 -26.72
CA THR A 168 12.50 -26.35 -25.37
C THR A 168 13.74 -26.35 -24.49
N ILE A 169 13.66 -25.64 -23.38
CA ILE A 169 14.71 -25.57 -22.35
C ILE A 169 14.14 -26.11 -21.05
N LYS A 170 14.74 -27.20 -20.53
CA LYS A 170 14.40 -27.76 -19.23
C LYS A 170 15.58 -27.58 -18.29
N PHE A 171 15.37 -26.97 -17.14
CA PHE A 171 16.45 -26.65 -16.21
C PHE A 171 15.95 -26.59 -14.76
N LYS A 172 16.90 -26.58 -13.84
CA LYS A 172 16.61 -26.40 -12.41
C LYS A 172 17.59 -25.39 -11.83
N PRO A 173 17.11 -24.27 -11.25
CA PRO A 173 17.93 -23.33 -10.50
C PRO A 173 18.75 -24.06 -9.44
N ASP A 174 20.04 -23.73 -9.31
CA ASP A 174 20.95 -24.38 -8.37
C ASP A 174 20.84 -23.75 -6.98
N ASN A 175 20.54 -24.55 -5.96
CA ASN A 175 20.46 -24.11 -4.56
C ASN A 175 21.83 -23.67 -3.97
N GLU A 176 22.93 -23.97 -4.65
CA GLU A 176 24.24 -23.40 -4.30
C GLU A 176 24.39 -21.94 -4.74
N VAL A 177 23.54 -21.47 -5.67
CA VAL A 177 23.54 -20.11 -6.20
C VAL A 177 22.41 -19.29 -5.62
N PHE A 178 21.20 -19.88 -5.54
CA PHE A 178 20.01 -19.23 -5.01
C PHE A 178 19.64 -19.87 -3.67
N ILE A 179 19.60 -19.08 -2.62
CA ILE A 179 19.17 -19.52 -1.29
C ILE A 179 17.62 -19.56 -1.22
N ASN A 180 17.08 -20.40 -0.32
CA ASN A 180 15.64 -20.54 -0.07
C ASN A 180 14.78 -21.02 -1.28
N THR A 181 15.39 -21.69 -2.24
CA THR A 181 14.65 -22.23 -3.40
C THR A 181 14.19 -23.67 -3.19
N GLN A 182 14.49 -24.28 -2.04
CA GLN A 182 13.99 -25.60 -1.66
C GLN A 182 12.51 -25.50 -1.27
N ASP A 183 11.68 -26.30 -1.91
CA ASP A 183 10.22 -26.43 -1.72
C ASP A 183 9.35 -25.21 -2.11
N SER A 184 9.91 -24.13 -2.59
CA SER A 184 9.12 -22.96 -2.98
C SER A 184 9.67 -22.27 -4.19
N ALA A 185 9.25 -22.70 -5.32
CA ALA A 185 8.93 -21.73 -6.35
C ALA A 185 8.00 -20.67 -5.73
N LEU A 186 8.14 -19.43 -6.13
CA LEU A 186 7.17 -18.38 -5.78
C LEU A 186 5.75 -18.89 -6.11
N PRO A 187 4.71 -18.43 -5.41
CA PRO A 187 3.35 -18.90 -5.64
C PRO A 187 2.95 -18.72 -7.10
N PRO A 188 2.12 -19.63 -7.66
CA PRO A 188 1.71 -19.58 -9.07
C PRO A 188 1.20 -18.22 -9.53
N GLU A 189 0.54 -17.46 -8.65
CA GLU A 189 -0.02 -16.14 -8.91
C GLU A 189 1.06 -15.13 -9.30
N TYR A 190 2.26 -15.25 -8.75
CA TYR A 190 3.40 -14.41 -9.13
C TYR A 190 3.72 -14.57 -10.62
N TYR A 191 3.87 -15.82 -11.07
CA TYR A 191 4.16 -16.11 -12.48
C TYR A 191 2.98 -15.78 -13.39
N ILE A 192 1.74 -16.08 -12.97
CA ILE A 192 0.54 -15.74 -13.73
C ILE A 192 0.46 -14.23 -13.98
N ASN A 193 0.73 -13.42 -12.98
CA ASN A 193 0.72 -11.97 -13.11
C ASN A 193 1.83 -11.46 -14.05
N LEU A 194 3.02 -12.05 -13.96
CA LEU A 194 4.14 -11.72 -14.85
C LEU A 194 3.83 -12.08 -16.31
N LEU A 195 3.33 -13.31 -16.54
CA LEU A 195 3.02 -13.84 -17.87
C LEU A 195 1.81 -13.16 -18.50
N ARG A 196 0.81 -12.80 -17.70
CA ARG A 196 -0.38 -12.05 -18.13
C ARG A 196 0.00 -10.72 -18.77
N ARG A 197 0.96 -9.99 -18.17
CA ARG A 197 1.49 -8.75 -18.73
C ARG A 197 2.12 -8.95 -20.10
N GLN A 198 2.82 -10.06 -20.30
CA GLN A 198 3.44 -10.35 -21.60
C GLN A 198 2.38 -10.77 -22.66
N ALA A 199 1.43 -11.61 -22.28
CA ALA A 199 0.36 -12.05 -23.17
C ALA A 199 -0.52 -10.89 -23.66
N MET A 200 -0.79 -9.88 -22.81
CA MET A 200 -1.60 -8.73 -23.22
C MET A 200 -0.86 -7.73 -24.13
N LEU A 201 0.47 -7.66 -24.04
CA LEU A 201 1.26 -6.78 -24.91
C LEU A 201 1.43 -7.34 -26.32
N LEU A 202 1.35 -8.66 -26.46
CA LEU A 202 1.46 -9.37 -27.73
C LEU A 202 0.13 -10.02 -28.09
N GLY A 203 -0.76 -9.25 -28.71
CA GLY A 203 -2.10 -9.72 -29.10
C GLY A 203 -2.04 -11.02 -29.89
N GLY A 204 -2.80 -12.03 -29.44
CA GLY A 204 -2.86 -13.36 -30.05
C GLY A 204 -1.77 -14.34 -29.61
N LEU A 205 -0.78 -13.93 -28.82
CA LEU A 205 0.15 -14.86 -28.17
C LEU A 205 -0.60 -15.68 -27.12
N GLN A 206 -0.46 -17.01 -27.21
CA GLN A 206 -1.00 -17.95 -26.24
C GLN A 206 0.12 -18.42 -25.29
N ILE A 207 -0.03 -18.14 -24.00
CA ILE A 207 0.87 -18.65 -22.96
C ILE A 207 0.12 -19.71 -22.15
N LEU A 208 0.63 -20.93 -22.18
CA LEU A 208 0.13 -22.07 -21.40
C LEU A 208 1.02 -22.24 -20.18
N PHE A 209 0.46 -21.99 -19.01
CA PHE A 209 1.18 -22.07 -17.76
C PHE A 209 0.66 -23.20 -16.88
N TRP A 210 1.51 -24.16 -16.57
CA TRP A 210 1.26 -25.22 -15.65
C TRP A 210 2.21 -25.12 -14.46
N HIS A 211 1.67 -25.24 -13.27
CA HIS A 211 2.42 -25.30 -12.03
C HIS A 211 1.88 -26.47 -11.20
N GLU A 212 2.77 -27.26 -10.58
CA GLU A 212 2.35 -28.48 -9.86
C GLU A 212 1.38 -28.20 -8.69
N ALA A 213 1.39 -26.99 -8.13
CA ALA A 213 0.42 -26.59 -7.11
C ALA A 213 -0.96 -26.24 -7.67
N LEU A 214 -1.14 -26.17 -8.99
CA LEU A 214 -2.42 -25.87 -9.63
C LEU A 214 -3.09 -27.15 -10.13
N ASN A 215 -4.41 -27.22 -9.99
CA ASN A 215 -5.18 -28.37 -10.49
C ASN A 215 -5.25 -28.41 -12.04
N ASN A 216 -5.16 -27.25 -12.70
CA ASN A 216 -5.32 -27.12 -14.14
C ASN A 216 -4.23 -26.23 -14.75
N GLU A 217 -3.98 -26.40 -16.06
CA GLU A 217 -3.16 -25.49 -16.85
C GLU A 217 -3.90 -24.15 -17.03
N VAL A 218 -3.22 -23.03 -16.78
CA VAL A 218 -3.75 -21.68 -16.98
C VAL A 218 -3.41 -21.23 -18.41
N VAL A 219 -4.43 -20.80 -19.16
CA VAL A 219 -4.26 -20.29 -20.52
C VAL A 219 -4.39 -18.77 -20.48
N LEU A 220 -3.33 -18.07 -20.85
CA LEU A 220 -3.29 -16.61 -20.97
C LEU A 220 -3.23 -16.25 -22.46
N CYS A 221 -4.33 -15.69 -22.97
CA CYS A 221 -4.43 -15.26 -24.37
C CYS A 221 -5.37 -14.08 -24.47
N TYR A 222 -4.90 -13.00 -25.07
CA TYR A 222 -5.66 -11.79 -25.33
C TYR A 222 -5.59 -11.47 -26.83
N PRO A 223 -6.55 -11.95 -27.64
CA PRO A 223 -6.51 -11.78 -29.10
C PRO A 223 -6.34 -10.33 -29.54
N ASN A 224 -7.04 -9.39 -28.88
CA ASN A 224 -6.91 -7.96 -29.14
C ASN A 224 -5.93 -7.26 -28.15
N GLY A 225 -5.06 -8.02 -27.49
CA GLY A 225 -4.02 -7.50 -26.62
C GLY A 225 -4.54 -6.75 -25.39
N THR A 226 -4.04 -5.53 -25.19
CA THR A 226 -4.38 -4.68 -24.03
C THR A 226 -5.86 -4.35 -23.93
N GLU A 227 -6.59 -4.31 -25.06
CA GLU A 227 -8.04 -4.08 -25.07
C GLU A 227 -8.79 -5.20 -24.34
N ASP A 228 -8.50 -6.46 -24.68
CA ASP A 228 -9.17 -7.61 -24.06
C ASP A 228 -8.77 -7.76 -22.59
N PHE A 229 -7.52 -7.43 -22.27
CA PHE A 229 -7.08 -7.43 -20.88
C PHE A 229 -7.85 -6.40 -20.05
N ILE A 230 -7.96 -5.16 -20.51
CA ILE A 230 -8.71 -4.12 -19.79
C ILE A 230 -10.17 -4.54 -19.63
N LYS A 231 -10.80 -5.13 -20.65
CA LYS A 231 -12.18 -5.67 -20.54
C LYS A 231 -12.30 -6.74 -19.46
N ALA A 232 -11.28 -7.57 -19.31
CA ALA A 232 -11.28 -8.66 -18.34
C ALA A 232 -11.10 -8.20 -16.89
N VAL A 233 -10.35 -7.10 -16.65
CA VAL A 233 -10.03 -6.61 -15.30
C VAL A 233 -10.90 -5.43 -14.86
N CYS A 234 -11.53 -4.72 -15.79
CA CYS A 234 -12.29 -3.52 -15.50
C CYS A 234 -13.73 -3.87 -15.08
N GLU A 235 -14.06 -3.61 -13.83
CA GLU A 235 -15.42 -3.74 -13.33
C GLU A 235 -16.22 -2.44 -13.56
N LYS A 236 -17.48 -2.60 -14.00
CA LYS A 236 -18.44 -1.48 -14.18
C LYS A 236 -17.82 -0.27 -14.92
N PRO A 237 -17.37 -0.45 -16.16
CA PRO A 237 -16.81 0.64 -16.94
C PRO A 237 -17.81 1.78 -17.15
N LEU A 238 -17.32 3.01 -17.14
CA LEU A 238 -18.10 4.21 -17.46
C LEU A 238 -18.18 4.43 -18.97
N THR A 239 -17.30 3.78 -19.75
CA THR A 239 -17.25 3.83 -21.21
C THR A 239 -17.85 2.56 -21.81
N LYS A 240 -18.40 2.65 -23.03
CA LYS A 240 -18.99 1.52 -23.75
C LYS A 240 -17.94 0.54 -24.27
N SER A 241 -16.76 1.04 -24.56
CA SER A 241 -15.63 0.27 -25.10
C SER A 241 -14.31 0.77 -24.51
N VAL A 242 -13.29 -0.07 -24.59
CA VAL A 242 -11.91 0.36 -24.34
C VAL A 242 -11.46 1.21 -25.50
N ILE A 243 -10.81 2.32 -25.21
CA ILE A 243 -10.31 3.28 -26.20
C ILE A 243 -8.84 2.96 -26.45
N THR A 244 -8.47 2.82 -27.71
CA THR A 244 -7.10 2.48 -28.13
C THR A 244 -6.56 3.50 -29.12
N TYR A 245 -5.30 3.91 -28.92
CA TYR A 245 -4.56 4.76 -29.86
C TYR A 245 -3.16 4.20 -30.08
N SER A 246 -2.66 4.42 -31.31
CA SER A 246 -1.27 4.12 -31.66
C SER A 246 -0.74 5.19 -32.61
N ASP A 247 0.54 5.54 -32.45
CA ASP A 247 1.25 6.48 -33.31
C ASP A 247 2.75 6.19 -33.29
N SER A 248 3.49 6.78 -34.22
CA SER A 248 4.95 6.75 -34.20
C SER A 248 5.54 8.12 -34.44
N LYS A 249 6.71 8.37 -33.87
CA LYS A 249 7.42 9.65 -33.99
C LYS A 249 8.91 9.44 -34.14
N PHE A 250 9.53 10.16 -35.07
CA PHE A 250 10.98 10.22 -35.23
C PHE A 250 11.57 11.37 -34.41
N GLY A 251 12.68 11.14 -33.76
CA GLY A 251 13.41 12.14 -32.98
C GLY A 251 14.64 11.56 -32.29
N THR A 252 15.27 12.39 -31.46
CA THR A 252 16.49 12.04 -30.76
C THR A 252 16.51 12.68 -29.37
N ASP A 253 17.26 12.10 -28.45
CA ASP A 253 17.45 12.62 -27.10
C ASP A 253 18.51 13.73 -27.05
N ARG A 254 19.45 13.78 -28.02
CA ARG A 254 20.49 14.80 -28.16
C ARG A 254 20.56 15.27 -29.59
N GLU A 255 20.86 16.54 -29.81
CA GLU A 255 20.87 17.18 -31.12
C GLU A 255 21.91 16.62 -32.10
N ASP A 256 22.99 16.03 -31.60
CA ASP A 256 24.09 15.46 -32.36
C ASP A 256 23.95 13.97 -32.68
N GLU A 257 22.84 13.33 -32.26
CA GLU A 257 22.59 11.92 -32.47
C GLU A 257 21.62 11.64 -33.63
N GLU A 258 21.74 10.45 -34.23
CA GLU A 258 20.78 10.00 -35.25
C GLU A 258 19.37 9.89 -34.67
N HIS A 259 18.39 10.30 -35.47
CA HIS A 259 16.97 10.13 -35.13
C HIS A 259 16.57 8.67 -35.16
N TYR A 260 15.76 8.28 -34.17
CA TYR A 260 15.15 6.94 -34.12
C TYR A 260 13.64 7.02 -34.09
N GLU A 261 13.00 5.94 -34.53
CA GLU A 261 11.56 5.77 -34.46
C GLU A 261 11.14 5.36 -33.03
N LEU A 262 10.21 6.12 -32.45
CA LEU A 262 9.49 5.77 -31.23
C LEU A 262 8.06 5.36 -31.62
N LYS A 263 7.68 4.11 -31.38
CA LYS A 263 6.31 3.62 -31.52
C LYS A 263 5.62 3.77 -30.17
N MET A 264 4.40 4.29 -30.18
CA MET A 264 3.62 4.60 -28.97
C MET A 264 2.24 3.97 -29.08
N LYS A 265 1.78 3.34 -28.02
CA LYS A 265 0.43 2.79 -27.90
C LYS A 265 -0.14 3.13 -26.55
N CYS A 266 -1.44 3.31 -26.48
CA CYS A 266 -2.17 3.31 -25.23
C CYS A 266 -3.54 2.68 -25.41
N ALA A 267 -4.02 2.07 -24.32
CA ALA A 267 -5.38 1.61 -24.19
C ALA A 267 -5.92 2.11 -22.83
N PHE A 268 -7.15 2.65 -22.82
CA PHE A 268 -7.72 3.16 -21.59
C PHE A 268 -9.24 3.04 -21.55
N THR A 269 -9.75 3.07 -20.34
CA THR A 269 -11.18 3.21 -20.01
C THR A 269 -11.30 3.90 -18.66
N PHE A 270 -12.52 4.14 -18.21
CA PHE A 270 -12.79 4.73 -16.90
C PHE A 270 -13.77 3.85 -16.13
N SER A 271 -13.57 3.71 -14.83
CA SER A 271 -14.41 2.91 -13.95
C SER A 271 -14.42 3.50 -12.53
N ARG A 272 -15.54 3.35 -11.83
CA ARG A 272 -15.62 3.71 -10.39
C ARG A 272 -15.00 2.67 -9.48
N ASN A 273 -14.92 1.42 -9.94
CA ASN A 273 -14.54 0.27 -9.12
C ASN A 273 -13.12 -0.21 -9.40
N THR A 274 -12.54 0.20 -10.53
CA THR A 274 -11.21 -0.25 -10.95
C THR A 274 -10.36 0.96 -11.30
N SER A 275 -9.18 1.06 -10.71
CA SER A 275 -8.13 2.00 -11.09
C SER A 275 -6.85 1.19 -11.33
N LEU A 276 -6.28 1.32 -12.53
CA LEU A 276 -5.07 0.60 -12.94
C LEU A 276 -4.28 1.47 -13.91
N VAL A 277 -3.03 1.73 -13.62
CA VAL A 277 -2.13 2.43 -14.54
C VAL A 277 -0.84 1.65 -14.63
N GLU A 278 -0.58 1.08 -15.80
CA GLU A 278 0.64 0.34 -16.09
C GLU A 278 1.35 0.92 -17.31
N MET A 279 2.67 1.09 -17.19
CA MET A 279 3.51 1.62 -18.26
C MET A 279 4.54 0.58 -18.69
N TYR A 280 4.73 0.47 -20.00
CA TYR A 280 5.65 -0.49 -20.60
C TYR A 280 6.61 0.19 -21.58
N HIS A 281 7.82 -0.34 -21.66
CA HIS A 281 8.79 0.04 -22.68
C HIS A 281 9.53 -1.20 -23.19
N ASN A 282 9.46 -1.45 -24.49
CA ASN A 282 9.98 -2.68 -25.10
C ASN A 282 9.50 -3.94 -24.34
N SER A 283 8.21 -3.99 -23.97
CA SER A 283 7.53 -4.99 -23.11
C SER A 283 8.07 -5.16 -21.69
N SER A 284 9.02 -4.35 -21.25
CA SER A 284 9.43 -4.30 -19.86
C SER A 284 8.41 -3.48 -19.05
N TYR A 285 7.90 -4.05 -17.97
CA TYR A 285 7.03 -3.31 -17.05
C TYR A 285 7.83 -2.28 -16.25
N LEU A 286 7.45 -1.01 -16.36
CA LEU A 286 8.12 0.09 -15.68
C LEU A 286 7.47 0.30 -14.30
N TYR A 287 7.79 -0.56 -13.34
CA TYR A 287 7.16 -0.53 -12.01
C TYR A 287 7.47 0.73 -11.19
N GLU A 288 8.54 1.47 -11.51
CA GLU A 288 8.81 2.81 -10.96
C GLU A 288 8.27 3.93 -11.87
N GLY A 289 7.66 3.61 -13.00
CA GLY A 289 7.03 4.52 -13.95
C GLY A 289 8.01 5.29 -14.83
N GLY A 290 8.81 6.19 -14.27
CA GLY A 290 9.75 7.03 -15.01
C GLY A 290 9.09 8.07 -15.91
N VAL A 291 9.80 8.48 -16.97
CA VAL A 291 9.37 9.60 -17.84
C VAL A 291 8.04 9.35 -18.56
N THR A 292 7.67 8.10 -18.83
CA THR A 292 6.41 7.77 -19.51
C THR A 292 5.21 7.95 -18.60
N LEU A 293 5.31 7.53 -17.34
CA LEU A 293 4.25 7.76 -16.34
C LEU A 293 4.08 9.25 -16.06
N ASP A 294 5.17 9.99 -15.89
CA ASP A 294 5.12 11.44 -15.70
C ASP A 294 4.49 12.14 -16.89
N ALA A 295 4.85 11.72 -18.11
CA ALA A 295 4.29 12.24 -19.36
C ALA A 295 2.78 11.99 -19.45
N MET A 296 2.32 10.79 -19.11
CA MET A 296 0.89 10.42 -19.09
C MET A 296 0.12 11.26 -18.07
N LYS A 297 0.63 11.38 -16.84
CA LYS A 297 -0.01 12.21 -15.79
C LYS A 297 -0.17 13.66 -16.23
N GLN A 298 0.90 14.26 -16.74
CA GLN A 298 0.89 15.62 -17.24
C GLN A 298 -0.08 15.79 -18.43
N ALA A 299 -0.09 14.84 -19.35
CA ALA A 299 -0.98 14.87 -20.51
C ALA A 299 -2.45 14.75 -20.12
N ALA A 300 -2.79 13.90 -19.16
CA ALA A 300 -4.13 13.76 -18.62
C ALA A 300 -4.61 15.08 -17.97
N GLU A 301 -3.80 15.67 -17.09
CA GLU A 301 -4.11 16.97 -16.46
C GLU A 301 -4.41 18.04 -17.50
N MET A 302 -3.54 18.16 -18.51
CA MET A 302 -3.70 19.15 -19.56
C MET A 302 -4.95 18.90 -20.42
N ALA A 303 -5.16 17.68 -20.91
CA ALA A 303 -6.27 17.32 -21.79
C ALA A 303 -7.62 17.57 -21.11
N PHE A 304 -7.78 17.12 -19.87
CA PHE A 304 -9.01 17.31 -19.10
C PHE A 304 -9.22 18.80 -18.70
N THR A 305 -8.17 19.53 -18.35
CA THR A 305 -8.25 20.96 -18.07
C THR A 305 -8.70 21.75 -19.31
N ASP A 306 -8.02 21.54 -20.45
CA ASP A 306 -8.28 22.27 -21.69
C ASP A 306 -9.69 21.97 -22.23
N TRP A 307 -10.12 20.71 -22.12
CA TRP A 307 -11.48 20.33 -22.51
C TRP A 307 -12.53 20.98 -21.61
N GLY A 308 -12.33 20.97 -20.29
CA GLY A 308 -13.24 21.58 -19.35
C GLY A 308 -13.38 23.08 -19.54
N VAL A 309 -12.28 23.78 -19.82
CA VAL A 309 -12.30 25.21 -20.18
C VAL A 309 -13.05 25.45 -21.49
N ALA A 310 -12.79 24.62 -22.52
CA ALA A 310 -13.45 24.72 -23.81
C ALA A 310 -14.97 24.50 -23.73
N GLN A 311 -15.42 23.60 -22.86
CA GLN A 311 -16.83 23.32 -22.58
C GLN A 311 -17.46 24.25 -21.53
N SER A 312 -16.73 25.26 -21.04
CA SER A 312 -17.16 26.16 -19.97
C SER A 312 -17.61 25.46 -18.68
N LYS A 313 -17.05 24.26 -18.41
CA LYS A 313 -17.29 23.48 -17.19
C LYS A 313 -16.43 23.98 -16.01
N ILE A 314 -15.25 24.52 -16.30
CA ILE A 314 -14.32 25.13 -15.34
C ILE A 314 -13.81 26.46 -15.87
N SER A 315 -13.34 27.34 -14.99
CA SER A 315 -12.74 28.61 -15.38
C SER A 315 -11.30 28.43 -15.91
N LYS A 316 -10.77 29.44 -16.61
CA LYS A 316 -9.37 29.41 -17.11
C LYS A 316 -8.33 29.37 -16.00
N SER A 317 -8.68 29.79 -14.79
CA SER A 317 -7.80 29.73 -13.61
C SER A 317 -7.81 28.37 -12.93
N ASP A 318 -8.84 27.54 -13.17
CA ASP A 318 -9.01 26.24 -12.58
C ASP A 318 -8.19 25.18 -13.33
N LYS A 319 -7.75 24.16 -12.59
CA LYS A 319 -7.00 23.05 -13.17
C LYS A 319 -7.52 21.73 -12.64
N ILE A 320 -7.63 20.77 -13.53
CA ILE A 320 -7.80 19.37 -13.18
C ILE A 320 -6.41 18.83 -12.84
N LYS A 321 -6.27 18.14 -11.72
CA LYS A 321 -5.06 17.45 -11.33
C LYS A 321 -5.17 15.96 -11.61
N TYR A 322 -4.06 15.29 -11.80
CA TYR A 322 -4.06 13.85 -12.04
C TYR A 322 -4.80 13.07 -10.93
N ARG A 323 -4.71 13.50 -9.69
CA ARG A 323 -5.46 12.92 -8.54
C ARG A 323 -6.98 12.96 -8.71
N ASP A 324 -7.50 13.87 -9.52
CA ASP A 324 -8.94 13.95 -9.80
C ASP A 324 -9.37 12.88 -10.82
N ILE A 325 -8.41 12.32 -11.57
CA ILE A 325 -8.59 11.36 -12.66
C ILE A 325 -8.18 9.94 -12.23
N GLU A 326 -7.08 9.80 -11.47
CA GLU A 326 -6.43 8.52 -11.19
C GLU A 326 -7.37 7.49 -10.55
N GLY A 327 -8.28 7.92 -9.68
CA GLY A 327 -9.21 7.04 -8.98
C GLY A 327 -10.20 6.30 -9.89
N ILE A 328 -10.40 6.79 -11.10
CA ILE A 328 -11.33 6.20 -12.08
C ILE A 328 -10.65 5.74 -13.37
N LEU A 329 -9.35 5.97 -13.53
CA LEU A 329 -8.61 5.69 -14.75
C LEU A 329 -8.08 4.26 -14.78
N VAL A 330 -8.36 3.54 -15.86
CA VAL A 330 -7.72 2.30 -16.24
C VAL A 330 -6.93 2.57 -17.50
N PHE A 331 -5.59 2.53 -17.43
CA PHE A 331 -4.70 2.94 -18.51
C PHE A 331 -3.51 1.98 -18.65
N ILE A 332 -3.25 1.53 -19.86
CA ILE A 332 -2.06 0.79 -20.22
C ILE A 332 -1.34 1.55 -21.33
N GLY A 333 -0.10 1.90 -21.08
CA GLY A 333 0.76 2.55 -22.04
C GLY A 333 1.95 1.69 -22.43
N ASP A 334 2.25 1.61 -23.73
CA ASP A 334 3.42 0.91 -24.25
C ASP A 334 4.18 1.78 -25.23
N THR A 335 5.48 1.78 -25.09
CA THR A 335 6.42 2.49 -25.97
C THR A 335 7.49 1.54 -26.45
N ASN A 336 7.88 1.66 -27.73
CA ASN A 336 8.93 0.81 -28.30
C ASN A 336 9.94 1.68 -29.06
N ALA A 337 11.21 1.49 -28.75
CA ALA A 337 12.33 2.17 -29.36
C ALA A 337 13.54 1.23 -29.46
N PRO A 338 14.52 1.51 -30.34
CA PRO A 338 15.73 0.69 -30.42
C PRO A 338 16.43 0.56 -29.07
N GLY A 339 16.77 -0.67 -28.67
CA GLY A 339 17.30 -0.96 -27.34
C GLY A 339 18.58 -0.19 -26.99
N HIS A 340 19.46 0.05 -27.99
CA HIS A 340 20.70 0.83 -27.80
C HIS A 340 20.44 2.34 -27.60
N ARG A 341 19.22 2.82 -27.83
CA ARG A 341 18.78 4.21 -27.61
C ARG A 341 17.96 4.38 -26.33
N THR A 342 17.73 3.30 -25.59
CA THR A 342 16.94 3.35 -24.34
C THR A 342 17.85 3.54 -23.14
N PHE A 343 17.56 4.55 -22.31
CA PHE A 343 18.28 4.82 -21.07
C PHE A 343 17.44 4.37 -19.88
N PHE A 344 17.74 3.15 -19.40
CA PHE A 344 17.12 2.63 -18.17
C PHE A 344 17.78 3.23 -16.92
N LYS A 345 16.99 3.45 -15.88
CA LYS A 345 17.45 3.93 -14.57
C LYS A 345 18.38 2.92 -13.89
N ASN A 346 18.13 1.63 -14.08
CA ASN A 346 18.86 0.52 -13.46
C ASN A 346 18.80 -0.73 -14.33
N GLN A 347 19.56 -1.77 -13.94
CA GLN A 347 19.61 -3.05 -14.64
C GLN A 347 18.27 -3.80 -14.65
N THR A 348 17.43 -3.58 -13.64
CA THR A 348 16.09 -4.20 -13.54
C THR A 348 15.04 -3.55 -14.45
N LYS A 349 15.43 -2.54 -15.25
CA LYS A 349 14.57 -1.83 -16.21
C LYS A 349 13.32 -1.19 -15.58
N ALA A 350 13.41 -0.79 -14.32
CA ALA A 350 12.30 -0.26 -13.52
C ALA A 350 11.68 1.04 -14.07
N ALA A 351 12.47 1.86 -14.73
CA ALA A 351 12.08 3.13 -15.33
C ALA A 351 13.00 3.51 -16.49
N ILE A 352 12.52 4.32 -17.41
CA ILE A 352 13.30 4.94 -18.49
C ILE A 352 13.47 6.45 -18.24
N LEU A 353 14.54 7.02 -18.80
CA LEU A 353 14.94 8.41 -18.55
C LEU A 353 15.01 9.30 -19.80
N ASN A 354 14.69 8.78 -20.98
CA ASN A 354 14.80 9.45 -22.28
C ASN A 354 13.96 10.74 -22.39
N PRO A 355 14.55 11.93 -22.57
CA PRO A 355 13.79 13.19 -22.71
C PRO A 355 12.91 13.23 -23.96
N PHE A 356 13.38 12.68 -25.08
CA PHE A 356 12.60 12.61 -26.32
C PHE A 356 11.34 11.78 -26.12
N ILE A 357 11.46 10.59 -25.49
CA ILE A 357 10.31 9.73 -25.19
C ILE A 357 9.30 10.46 -24.32
N LYS A 358 9.76 11.16 -23.26
CA LYS A 358 8.89 11.97 -22.40
C LYS A 358 8.04 12.96 -23.21
N LYS A 359 8.70 13.77 -24.04
CA LYS A 359 8.03 14.83 -24.82
C LYS A 359 7.07 14.23 -25.88
N ALA A 360 7.52 13.23 -26.60
CA ALA A 360 6.71 12.58 -27.63
C ALA A 360 5.48 11.88 -27.03
N TYR A 361 5.67 11.14 -25.95
CA TYR A 361 4.60 10.38 -25.30
C TYR A 361 3.59 11.31 -24.60
N ALA A 362 4.04 12.39 -23.97
CA ALA A 362 3.12 13.39 -23.41
C ALA A 362 2.19 13.99 -24.49
N GLN A 363 2.75 14.32 -25.64
CA GLN A 363 1.97 14.85 -26.76
C GLN A 363 0.97 13.82 -27.31
N PHE A 364 1.42 12.57 -27.49
CA PHE A 364 0.58 11.46 -27.96
C PHE A 364 -0.60 11.20 -27.02
N VAL A 365 -0.35 11.06 -25.72
CA VAL A 365 -1.40 10.81 -24.71
C VAL A 365 -2.34 12.01 -24.58
N TYR A 366 -1.82 13.23 -24.65
CA TYR A 366 -2.66 14.43 -24.64
C TYR A 366 -3.68 14.39 -25.80
N TYR A 367 -3.23 14.10 -27.01
CA TYR A 367 -4.13 14.00 -28.17
C TYR A 367 -5.09 12.80 -28.06
N ALA A 368 -4.66 11.68 -27.49
CA ALA A 368 -5.52 10.53 -27.27
C ALA A 368 -6.70 10.87 -26.34
N PHE A 369 -6.43 11.45 -25.18
CA PHE A 369 -7.48 11.89 -24.24
C PHE A 369 -8.34 13.01 -24.83
N ARG A 370 -7.71 14.01 -25.44
CA ARG A 370 -8.44 15.15 -26.00
C ARG A 370 -9.37 14.73 -27.13
N ASN A 371 -8.88 13.95 -28.08
CA ASN A 371 -9.69 13.47 -29.19
C ASN A 371 -10.87 12.60 -28.70
N TRP A 372 -10.61 11.71 -27.73
CA TRP A 372 -11.70 10.95 -27.13
C TRP A 372 -12.74 11.82 -26.45
N LEU A 373 -12.33 12.79 -25.63
CA LEU A 373 -13.25 13.70 -24.96
C LEU A 373 -14.09 14.52 -25.97
N ASP A 374 -13.49 14.96 -27.07
CA ASP A 374 -14.17 15.74 -28.11
C ASP A 374 -15.17 14.88 -28.92
N THR A 375 -14.92 13.57 -29.07
CA THR A 375 -15.71 12.67 -29.94
C THR A 375 -16.70 11.78 -29.20
N SER A 376 -16.54 11.57 -27.91
CA SER A 376 -17.32 10.60 -27.10
C SER A 376 -18.72 11.09 -26.70
N GLY A 377 -19.04 12.37 -26.93
CA GLY A 377 -20.37 12.94 -26.66
C GLY A 377 -20.78 12.85 -25.18
N ASP A 378 -21.91 12.22 -24.89
CA ASP A 378 -22.45 12.13 -23.51
C ASP A 378 -21.62 11.18 -22.62
N GLU A 379 -20.86 10.26 -23.21
CA GLU A 379 -19.98 9.37 -22.47
C GLU A 379 -18.81 10.15 -21.86
N GLY A 380 -18.14 10.99 -22.66
CA GLY A 380 -17.07 11.87 -22.16
C GLY A 380 -17.56 12.88 -21.14
N LYS A 381 -18.78 13.40 -21.31
CA LYS A 381 -19.39 14.29 -20.30
C LYS A 381 -19.59 13.58 -18.96
N ARG A 382 -20.09 12.34 -18.96
CA ARG A 382 -20.28 11.56 -17.72
C ARG A 382 -18.96 11.29 -17.00
N VAL A 383 -17.92 10.91 -17.75
CA VAL A 383 -16.58 10.72 -17.16
C VAL A 383 -16.04 12.03 -16.62
N TYR A 384 -16.23 13.12 -17.35
CA TYR A 384 -15.77 14.42 -16.89
C TYR A 384 -16.50 14.90 -15.64
N ASP A 385 -17.81 14.64 -15.52
CA ASP A 385 -18.59 15.00 -14.33
C ASP A 385 -18.11 14.19 -13.09
N GLU A 386 -17.66 12.93 -13.26
CA GLU A 386 -16.98 12.18 -12.19
C GLU A 386 -15.63 12.82 -11.78
N VAL A 387 -14.85 13.29 -12.78
CA VAL A 387 -13.59 14.01 -12.51
C VAL A 387 -13.85 15.31 -11.76
N LEU A 388 -14.92 16.03 -12.09
CA LEU A 388 -15.31 17.24 -11.36
C LEU A 388 -15.71 16.94 -9.92
N ALA A 389 -16.49 15.88 -9.69
CA ALA A 389 -16.85 15.46 -8.33
C ALA A 389 -15.61 15.10 -7.50
N ASN A 390 -14.63 14.41 -8.10
CA ASN A 390 -13.35 14.12 -7.44
C ASN A 390 -12.54 15.38 -7.15
N LYS A 391 -12.53 16.35 -8.09
CA LYS A 391 -11.89 17.66 -7.90
C LYS A 391 -12.50 18.42 -6.73
N GLU A 392 -13.82 18.49 -6.66
CA GLU A 392 -14.55 19.17 -5.57
C GLU A 392 -14.23 18.52 -4.22
N ALA A 393 -14.28 17.19 -4.16
CA ALA A 393 -13.93 16.44 -2.95
C ALA A 393 -12.47 16.69 -2.51
N ARG A 394 -11.52 16.72 -3.46
CA ARG A 394 -10.12 17.05 -3.18
C ARG A 394 -9.95 18.47 -2.68
N GLU A 395 -10.58 19.44 -3.32
CA GLU A 395 -10.48 20.86 -2.92
C GLU A 395 -11.07 21.11 -1.54
N GLU A 396 -12.16 20.43 -1.21
CA GLU A 396 -12.74 20.46 0.14
C GLU A 396 -11.78 19.85 1.16
N ALA A 397 -11.22 18.67 0.85
CA ALA A 397 -10.21 18.03 1.68
C ALA A 397 -8.95 18.89 1.88
N ASP A 398 -8.49 19.59 0.82
CA ASP A 398 -7.36 20.53 0.89
C ASP A 398 -7.65 21.74 1.80
N LYS A 399 -8.89 22.25 1.78
CA LYS A 399 -9.33 23.34 2.67
C LYS A 399 -9.30 22.89 4.14
N ILE A 400 -9.82 21.67 4.38
CA ILE A 400 -9.82 21.06 5.72
C ILE A 400 -8.40 20.82 6.19
N SER A 401 -7.55 20.24 5.34
CA SER A 401 -6.14 20.00 5.64
C SER A 401 -5.42 21.27 6.07
N LYS A 402 -5.54 22.34 5.29
CA LYS A 402 -4.93 23.64 5.64
C LYS A 402 -5.41 24.16 6.98
N LYS A 403 -6.69 24.02 7.29
CA LYS A 403 -7.30 24.44 8.54
C LYS A 403 -6.77 23.61 9.73
N VAL A 404 -6.70 22.28 9.55
CA VAL A 404 -6.18 21.33 10.56
C VAL A 404 -4.70 21.57 10.82
N VAL A 405 -3.87 21.62 9.76
CA VAL A 405 -2.43 21.89 9.87
C VAL A 405 -2.19 23.24 10.55
N GLN A 406 -2.94 24.29 10.20
CA GLN A 406 -2.81 25.60 10.82
C GLN A 406 -3.19 25.56 12.32
N ARG A 407 -4.19 24.77 12.72
CA ARG A 407 -4.57 24.61 14.13
C ARG A 407 -3.53 23.79 14.89
N LEU A 408 -3.12 22.65 14.39
CA LEU A 408 -2.16 21.77 15.06
C LEU A 408 -0.76 22.41 15.13
N SER A 409 -0.29 23.07 14.10
CA SER A 409 1.01 23.76 14.12
C SER A 409 1.04 24.98 15.04
N LYS A 410 -0.06 25.71 15.14
CA LYS A 410 -0.19 26.82 16.10
C LYS A 410 -0.23 26.32 17.55
N SER A 411 -0.72 25.12 17.81
CA SER A 411 -0.76 24.52 19.16
C SER A 411 0.61 24.01 19.63
N MET A 412 1.56 23.81 18.73
CA MET A 412 2.95 23.48 19.07
C MET A 412 3.75 24.71 19.53
N GLY A 413 3.25 25.93 19.29
CA GLY A 413 3.85 27.20 19.74
C GLY A 413 3.29 27.67 21.07
N ILE A 414 4.14 28.30 21.89
CA ILE A 414 3.77 28.92 23.16
C ILE A 414 2.80 30.09 22.90
N GLY A 415 1.48 29.85 22.91
CA GLY A 415 0.53 30.95 22.81
C GLY A 415 -0.91 30.67 22.40
N ASN A 416 -1.24 29.52 21.85
CA ASN A 416 -2.61 29.25 21.35
C ASN A 416 -3.21 27.99 22.00
N LYS A 417 -3.48 28.06 23.30
CA LYS A 417 -4.23 27.02 24.01
C LYS A 417 -5.72 27.16 23.67
N PRO A 418 -6.47 26.04 23.54
CA PRO A 418 -7.91 26.10 23.34
C PRO A 418 -8.59 26.95 24.43
N LYS A 419 -9.65 27.67 24.01
CA LYS A 419 -10.46 28.47 24.93
C LYS A 419 -11.01 27.56 26.01
N LYS A 420 -10.82 27.71 27.24
CA LYS A 420 -11.27 26.88 28.38
C LYS A 420 -10.37 25.72 28.77
N PHE A 421 -9.31 25.43 28.05
CA PHE A 421 -8.29 24.52 28.55
C PHE A 421 -7.58 25.13 29.76
N VAL A 422 -7.51 24.38 30.82
CA VAL A 422 -6.83 24.78 32.09
C VAL A 422 -5.59 23.93 32.25
N ASP A 423 -4.44 24.51 31.96
CA ASP A 423 -3.15 23.80 32.03
C ASP A 423 -2.65 23.59 33.46
N CYS A 424 -1.70 22.66 33.63
CA CYS A 424 -0.94 22.46 34.84
C CYS A 424 0.45 23.11 34.75
N ARG A 425 1.15 23.17 35.88
CA ARG A 425 2.46 23.84 35.99
C ARG A 425 3.63 22.97 35.53
N SER A 426 3.56 21.65 35.75
CA SER A 426 4.62 20.73 35.34
C SER A 426 4.80 20.71 33.84
N ASN A 427 6.05 20.64 33.38
CA ASN A 427 6.43 20.44 31.98
C ASN A 427 6.83 18.97 31.67
N SER A 428 6.86 18.10 32.69
CA SER A 428 7.21 16.68 32.52
C SER A 428 6.02 15.89 32.02
N PRO A 429 6.03 15.37 30.76
CA PRO A 429 4.90 14.60 30.25
C PRO A 429 4.54 13.37 31.08
N LEU A 430 5.51 12.77 31.78
CA LEU A 430 5.28 11.59 32.62
C LEU A 430 4.47 11.90 33.89
N GLU A 431 4.59 13.12 34.41
CA GLU A 431 3.87 13.56 35.62
C GLU A 431 2.49 14.12 35.27
N ARG A 432 2.34 14.70 34.08
CA ARG A 432 1.13 15.41 33.71
C ARG A 432 -0.04 14.45 33.45
N GLU A 433 -1.19 14.85 33.95
CA GLU A 433 -2.47 14.19 33.77
C GLU A 433 -3.44 15.15 33.09
N LEU A 434 -4.15 14.65 32.03
CA LEU A 434 -5.22 15.40 31.37
C LEU A 434 -6.56 14.82 31.82
N TYR A 435 -7.36 15.60 32.49
CA TYR A 435 -8.76 15.29 32.76
C TYR A 435 -9.65 15.87 31.67
N ILE A 436 -10.38 15.01 30.98
CA ILE A 436 -11.44 15.39 30.04
C ILE A 436 -12.74 15.37 30.83
N VAL A 437 -13.32 16.55 31.06
CA VAL A 437 -14.44 16.73 32.00
C VAL A 437 -15.74 17.12 31.25
N GLU A 438 -16.89 16.72 31.80
CA GLU A 438 -18.20 16.98 31.23
C GLU A 438 -18.65 18.42 31.49
N GLY A 439 -18.56 19.25 30.45
CA GLY A 439 -19.13 20.59 30.46
C GLY A 439 -18.38 21.63 31.35
N ASP A 440 -18.94 22.83 31.34
CA ASP A 440 -18.35 23.99 32.03
C ASP A 440 -18.59 23.94 33.54
N SER A 441 -19.66 23.32 33.99
CA SER A 441 -19.98 23.19 35.44
C SER A 441 -18.96 22.27 36.10
N ALA A 442 -18.72 21.08 35.54
CA ALA A 442 -17.69 20.16 36.00
C ALA A 442 -16.27 20.78 35.96
N LEU A 443 -15.99 21.57 34.91
CA LEU A 443 -14.70 22.29 34.84
C LEU A 443 -14.49 23.19 36.03
N GLY A 444 -15.53 23.90 36.50
CA GLY A 444 -15.46 24.80 37.64
C GLY A 444 -15.07 24.05 38.94
N SER A 445 -15.80 22.97 39.26
CA SER A 445 -15.56 22.16 40.45
C SER A 445 -14.20 21.45 40.39
N CYS A 446 -13.85 20.83 39.25
CA CYS A 446 -12.56 20.18 39.03
C CYS A 446 -11.39 21.18 39.13
N LYS A 447 -11.54 22.42 38.70
CA LYS A 447 -10.52 23.47 38.79
C LYS A 447 -10.18 23.81 40.24
N LEU A 448 -11.17 23.79 41.11
CA LEU A 448 -10.98 24.04 42.52
C LEU A 448 -10.43 22.85 43.31
N SER A 449 -10.67 21.63 42.79
CA SER A 449 -10.35 20.34 43.43
C SER A 449 -9.03 19.74 42.99
N ARG A 450 -8.48 20.13 41.83
CA ARG A 450 -7.29 19.54 41.24
C ARG A 450 -5.99 19.94 41.93
N ASP A 451 -4.94 19.13 41.73
CA ASP A 451 -3.57 19.59 41.94
C ASP A 451 -3.09 20.34 40.69
N ALA A 452 -2.98 21.67 40.81
CA ALA A 452 -2.55 22.53 39.70
C ALA A 452 -1.10 22.29 39.24
N ASN A 453 -0.31 21.53 39.97
CA ASN A 453 1.07 21.24 39.59
C ASN A 453 1.11 20.29 38.39
N PHE A 454 0.31 19.23 38.37
CA PHE A 454 0.38 18.21 37.34
C PHE A 454 -0.95 17.85 36.66
N GLN A 455 -2.11 18.32 37.16
CA GLN A 455 -3.43 18.00 36.56
C GLN A 455 -3.91 19.16 35.70
N ALA A 456 -4.06 18.87 34.38
CA ALA A 456 -4.67 19.75 33.42
C ALA A 456 -6.14 19.32 33.14
N LEU A 457 -6.99 20.28 32.74
CA LEU A 457 -8.42 20.07 32.55
C LEU A 457 -8.83 20.54 31.16
N MET A 458 -9.63 19.73 30.46
CA MET A 458 -10.25 20.04 29.16
C MET A 458 -11.74 19.72 29.18
N PRO A 459 -12.64 20.71 29.12
CA PRO A 459 -14.07 20.43 29.08
C PRO A 459 -14.51 20.00 27.67
N VAL A 460 -15.37 18.98 27.62
CA VAL A 460 -16.16 18.65 26.47
C VAL A 460 -17.57 19.16 26.66
N ARG A 461 -18.15 19.81 25.66
CA ARG A 461 -19.48 20.42 25.79
C ARG A 461 -20.55 19.47 25.25
N GLY A 462 -21.29 18.88 26.15
CA GLY A 462 -22.39 17.97 25.83
C GLY A 462 -21.92 16.75 25.05
N LYS A 463 -22.85 16.08 24.39
CA LYS A 463 -22.57 14.92 23.55
C LYS A 463 -21.71 15.31 22.37
N THR A 464 -20.46 14.82 22.35
CA THR A 464 -19.54 15.06 21.25
C THR A 464 -19.99 14.33 19.98
N LEU A 465 -19.36 14.67 18.84
CA LEU A 465 -19.66 14.01 17.56
C LEU A 465 -19.35 12.50 17.65
N ASN A 466 -20.27 11.67 17.15
CA ASN A 466 -20.01 10.24 16.98
C ASN A 466 -19.02 10.01 15.85
N CYS A 467 -17.76 9.70 16.17
CA CYS A 467 -16.69 9.51 15.20
C CYS A 467 -16.78 8.19 14.41
N ILE A 468 -17.67 7.26 14.75
CA ILE A 468 -17.91 6.04 13.94
C ILE A 468 -18.85 6.37 12.78
N LYS A 469 -19.93 7.14 13.01
CA LYS A 469 -20.93 7.46 11.99
C LYS A 469 -20.53 8.57 11.02
N ASN A 470 -19.58 9.39 11.39
CA ASN A 470 -19.20 10.56 10.60
C ASN A 470 -17.92 10.33 9.82
N ASP A 471 -17.84 10.94 8.63
CA ASP A 471 -16.64 10.95 7.83
C ASP A 471 -15.52 11.78 8.46
N MET A 472 -14.29 11.56 8.02
CA MET A 472 -13.12 12.25 8.56
C MET A 472 -13.15 13.76 8.33
N SER A 473 -13.80 14.23 7.26
CA SER A 473 -13.97 15.65 6.95
C SER A 473 -14.81 16.33 8.05
N THR A 474 -15.95 15.74 8.38
CA THR A 474 -16.84 16.21 9.45
C THR A 474 -16.15 16.17 10.82
N ILE A 475 -15.43 15.08 11.11
CA ILE A 475 -14.69 14.91 12.37
C ILE A 475 -13.62 16.01 12.52
N LEU A 476 -12.82 16.23 11.49
CA LEU A 476 -11.74 17.22 11.51
C LEU A 476 -12.23 18.68 11.48
N ASN A 477 -13.46 18.93 11.05
CA ASN A 477 -14.09 20.24 11.15
C ASN A 477 -14.71 20.51 12.53
N ASN A 478 -14.85 19.50 13.40
CA ASN A 478 -15.41 19.68 14.73
C ASN A 478 -14.41 20.37 15.68
N ASP A 479 -14.81 21.52 16.23
CA ASP A 479 -13.94 22.35 17.07
C ASP A 479 -13.53 21.65 18.37
N ILE A 480 -14.43 20.89 19.00
CA ILE A 480 -14.15 20.21 20.27
C ILE A 480 -13.11 19.10 20.08
N ILE A 481 -13.30 18.30 19.01
CA ILE A 481 -12.37 17.21 18.65
C ILE A 481 -10.99 17.80 18.34
N MET A 482 -10.94 18.83 17.52
CA MET A 482 -9.67 19.46 17.15
C MET A 482 -8.97 20.14 18.32
N ASP A 483 -9.72 20.76 19.21
CA ASP A 483 -9.17 21.34 20.43
C ASP A 483 -8.55 20.26 21.34
N LEU A 484 -9.21 19.12 21.47
CA LEU A 484 -8.69 17.98 22.24
C LEU A 484 -7.43 17.39 21.61
N MET A 485 -7.40 17.22 20.29
CA MET A 485 -6.20 16.78 19.56
C MET A 485 -5.02 17.76 19.72
N CYS A 486 -5.30 19.07 19.72
CA CYS A 486 -4.30 20.11 20.00
C CYS A 486 -3.75 20.02 21.43
N VAL A 487 -4.61 19.73 22.41
CA VAL A 487 -4.20 19.55 23.82
C VAL A 487 -3.34 18.31 23.99
N LEU A 488 -3.71 17.18 23.39
CA LEU A 488 -2.92 15.94 23.39
C LEU A 488 -1.54 16.14 22.77
N GLY A 489 -1.48 16.82 21.62
CA GLY A 489 -0.24 17.22 20.96
C GLY A 489 0.52 16.14 20.21
N CYS A 490 -0.03 14.91 20.11
CA CYS A 490 0.61 13.75 19.49
C CYS A 490 0.28 13.54 17.99
N GLY A 491 -0.49 14.43 17.36
CA GLY A 491 -0.90 14.28 15.96
C GLY A 491 -2.10 13.34 15.77
N ILE A 492 -2.37 12.96 14.51
CA ILE A 492 -3.50 12.11 14.12
C ILE A 492 -2.97 10.86 13.42
N GLU A 493 -3.47 9.68 13.82
CA GLU A 493 -3.06 8.38 13.31
C GLU A 493 -3.92 7.92 12.12
N ALA A 494 -5.18 8.34 12.09
CA ALA A 494 -6.11 7.96 11.04
C ALA A 494 -5.65 8.44 9.65
N GLU A 495 -5.68 7.54 8.65
CA GLU A 495 -5.47 7.92 7.26
C GLU A 495 -6.66 8.70 6.73
N VAL A 496 -6.39 9.85 6.14
CA VAL A 496 -7.43 10.70 5.54
C VAL A 496 -7.20 10.80 4.05
N LYS A 497 -8.13 10.25 3.25
CA LYS A 497 -8.07 10.33 1.79
C LYS A 497 -7.97 11.80 1.35
N TYR A 498 -7.03 12.11 0.45
CA TYR A 498 -6.78 13.43 -0.12
C TYR A 498 -6.28 14.53 0.83
N VAL A 499 -6.00 14.21 2.10
CA VAL A 499 -5.50 15.21 3.07
C VAL A 499 -4.01 14.97 3.32
N ASP A 500 -3.17 15.74 2.62
CA ASP A 500 -1.73 15.73 2.81
C ASP A 500 -1.34 16.68 3.95
N ASN A 501 -0.21 16.41 4.60
CA ASN A 501 0.43 17.29 5.59
C ASN A 501 -0.27 17.43 6.95
N ILE A 502 -1.20 16.57 7.33
CA ILE A 502 -1.61 16.46 8.73
C ILE A 502 -0.40 15.96 9.54
N PRO A 503 -0.08 16.56 10.70
CA PRO A 503 0.96 16.03 11.56
C PRO A 503 0.66 14.58 11.91
N LYS A 504 1.53 13.68 11.43
CA LYS A 504 1.40 12.24 11.70
C LYS A 504 1.50 11.98 13.19
N PHE A 505 0.78 10.98 13.63
CA PHE A 505 0.81 10.54 15.02
C PHE A 505 2.23 10.16 15.46
N ASP A 506 2.60 10.66 16.62
CA ASP A 506 3.88 10.37 17.28
C ASP A 506 3.66 10.35 18.79
N ILE A 507 3.62 9.16 19.37
CA ILE A 507 3.35 8.98 20.79
C ILE A 507 4.39 9.67 21.69
N SER A 508 5.62 9.86 21.19
CA SER A 508 6.68 10.55 21.94
C SER A 508 6.37 12.03 22.18
N LYS A 509 5.46 12.61 21.40
CA LYS A 509 4.99 13.99 21.54
C LYS A 509 3.77 14.14 22.42
N LEU A 510 3.22 13.04 22.93
CA LEU A 510 2.11 13.10 23.88
C LEU A 510 2.53 13.90 25.12
N LYS A 511 1.73 14.92 25.46
CA LYS A 511 2.04 15.86 26.54
C LYS A 511 1.65 15.34 27.92
N TYR A 512 1.04 14.16 28.04
CA TYR A 512 0.47 13.63 29.28
C TYR A 512 0.85 12.17 29.50
N GLY A 513 1.17 11.83 30.75
CA GLY A 513 1.38 10.45 31.19
C GLY A 513 0.06 9.67 31.27
N LYS A 514 -1.03 10.35 31.61
CA LYS A 514 -2.38 9.80 31.68
C LYS A 514 -3.40 10.76 31.05
N VAL A 515 -4.34 10.18 30.28
CA VAL A 515 -5.53 10.85 29.77
C VAL A 515 -6.73 10.24 30.48
N ILE A 516 -7.42 11.04 31.29
CA ILE A 516 -8.44 10.58 32.21
C ILE A 516 -9.79 11.16 31.80
N ILE A 517 -10.74 10.28 31.43
CA ILE A 517 -12.12 10.68 31.12
C ILE A 517 -12.89 10.74 32.44
N CYS A 518 -13.45 11.92 32.77
CA CYS A 518 -14.15 12.19 34.00
C CYS A 518 -15.52 12.78 33.65
N THR A 519 -16.55 11.96 33.70
CA THR A 519 -17.95 12.32 33.40
C THR A 519 -18.83 12.01 34.60
N ASP A 520 -20.04 12.55 34.58
CA ASP A 520 -21.05 12.24 35.58
C ASP A 520 -21.35 10.74 35.62
N ALA A 521 -21.85 10.25 36.77
CA ALA A 521 -22.18 8.83 36.94
C ALA A 521 -23.56 8.45 36.38
N ASP A 522 -24.19 9.34 35.61
CA ASP A 522 -25.49 9.12 34.98
C ASP A 522 -25.37 8.60 33.56
N THR A 523 -26.52 8.34 32.92
CA THR A 523 -26.59 7.80 31.56
C THR A 523 -26.01 8.75 30.50
N ASP A 524 -26.16 10.07 30.68
CA ASP A 524 -25.59 11.08 29.78
C ASP A 524 -24.06 11.12 29.87
N GLY A 525 -23.53 11.06 31.09
CA GLY A 525 -22.08 10.96 31.32
C GLY A 525 -21.47 9.69 30.76
N MET A 526 -22.18 8.55 30.86
CA MET A 526 -21.75 7.28 30.23
C MET A 526 -21.71 7.41 28.70
N GLN A 527 -22.69 8.08 28.10
CA GLN A 527 -22.71 8.31 26.65
C GLN A 527 -21.55 9.21 26.20
N ILE A 528 -21.28 10.30 26.92
CA ILE A 528 -20.15 11.20 26.64
C ILE A 528 -18.83 10.43 26.76
N ARG A 529 -18.67 9.59 27.76
CA ARG A 529 -17.51 8.68 27.94
C ARG A 529 -17.30 7.80 26.70
N CYS A 530 -18.34 7.13 26.22
CA CYS A 530 -18.30 6.30 25.03
C CYS A 530 -17.91 7.12 23.77
N LEU A 531 -18.45 8.32 23.60
CA LEU A 531 -18.13 9.18 22.46
C LEU A 531 -16.67 9.68 22.48
N VAL A 532 -16.13 10.00 23.65
CA VAL A 532 -14.70 10.40 23.82
C VAL A 532 -13.79 9.20 23.54
N LEU A 533 -14.12 8.01 24.03
CA LEU A 533 -13.39 6.77 23.72
C LEU A 533 -13.40 6.47 22.22
N THR A 534 -14.55 6.63 21.57
CA THR A 534 -14.70 6.45 20.13
C THR A 534 -13.84 7.43 19.34
N MET A 535 -13.76 8.68 19.78
CA MET A 535 -12.89 9.68 19.17
C MET A 535 -11.40 9.27 19.30
N ILE A 536 -10.97 8.84 20.48
CA ILE A 536 -9.59 8.38 20.69
C ILE A 536 -9.29 7.14 19.83
N TYR A 537 -10.22 6.17 19.80
CA TYR A 537 -10.12 4.99 18.96
C TYR A 537 -9.98 5.35 17.48
N ARG A 538 -10.77 6.30 16.98
CA ARG A 538 -10.78 6.66 15.56
C ARG A 538 -9.57 7.48 15.12
N LEU A 539 -9.05 8.37 15.99
CA LEU A 539 -8.03 9.34 15.64
C LEU A 539 -6.63 8.97 16.12
N CYS A 540 -6.51 8.24 17.22
CA CYS A 540 -5.23 7.88 17.85
C CYS A 540 -5.34 6.57 18.67
N PRO A 541 -5.68 5.42 18.04
CA PRO A 541 -5.85 4.13 18.72
C PRO A 541 -4.61 3.68 19.49
N THR A 542 -3.41 4.07 19.08
CA THR A 542 -2.17 3.79 19.81
C THR A 542 -2.18 4.31 21.25
N LEU A 543 -2.96 5.34 21.58
CA LEU A 543 -3.10 5.78 22.98
C LEU A 543 -3.82 4.74 23.86
N LEU A 544 -4.80 4.03 23.30
CA LEU A 544 -5.47 2.92 23.98
C LEU A 544 -4.53 1.73 24.11
N LYS A 545 -3.88 1.32 23.02
CA LYS A 545 -2.88 0.23 22.96
C LYS A 545 -1.73 0.45 23.96
N ALA A 546 -1.31 1.69 24.16
CA ALA A 546 -0.24 2.05 25.08
C ALA A 546 -0.70 2.22 26.55
N GLY A 547 -1.96 1.93 26.89
CA GLY A 547 -2.49 2.04 28.25
C GLY A 547 -2.45 3.45 28.82
N LYS A 548 -2.63 4.48 27.96
CA LYS A 548 -2.57 5.89 28.39
C LYS A 548 -3.92 6.46 28.79
N VAL A 549 -5.01 5.74 28.52
CA VAL A 549 -6.39 6.22 28.71
C VAL A 549 -7.03 5.53 29.91
N PHE A 550 -7.66 6.34 30.75
CA PHE A 550 -8.30 5.91 32.00
C PHE A 550 -9.69 6.54 32.11
N ILE A 551 -10.57 5.89 32.86
CA ILE A 551 -11.85 6.45 33.31
C ILE A 551 -11.70 6.77 34.82
N ALA A 552 -12.04 7.99 35.21
CA ALA A 552 -12.21 8.30 36.62
C ALA A 552 -13.56 7.77 37.09
N GLU A 553 -13.55 6.89 38.08
CA GLU A 553 -14.75 6.41 38.72
C GLU A 553 -15.27 7.49 39.68
N THR A 554 -16.48 7.97 39.45
CA THR A 554 -17.12 9.01 40.28
C THR A 554 -18.12 8.35 41.24
N PRO A 555 -18.15 8.77 42.52
CA PRO A 555 -19.05 8.12 43.47
C PRO A 555 -20.51 8.42 43.20
N LEU A 556 -21.37 7.41 43.38
CA LEU A 556 -22.82 7.54 43.33
C LEU A 556 -23.43 8.08 44.62
N PHE A 557 -22.80 7.75 45.74
CA PHE A 557 -23.27 8.14 47.05
C PHE A 557 -22.15 8.73 47.90
N GLU A 558 -22.51 9.76 48.63
CA GLU A 558 -21.73 10.36 49.71
C GLU A 558 -22.43 10.08 51.05
N ILE A 559 -21.76 9.42 51.95
CA ILE A 559 -22.28 8.99 53.25
C ILE A 559 -21.50 9.71 54.36
N THR A 560 -22.12 10.62 55.06
CA THR A 560 -21.50 11.42 56.11
C THR A 560 -22.03 11.00 57.48
N TYR A 561 -21.10 10.65 58.38
CA TYR A 561 -21.40 10.38 59.77
C TYR A 561 -20.39 11.14 60.67
N LYS A 562 -20.90 12.04 61.49
CA LYS A 562 -20.08 12.98 62.28
C LYS A 562 -19.18 13.82 61.36
N ASN A 563 -17.84 13.64 61.48
CA ASN A 563 -16.86 14.35 60.66
C ASN A 563 -16.28 13.50 59.54
N ASP A 564 -16.72 12.24 59.41
CA ASP A 564 -16.19 11.33 58.42
C ASP A 564 -17.16 11.23 57.24
N THR A 565 -16.58 11.25 56.02
CA THR A 565 -17.32 11.06 54.79
C THR A 565 -16.77 9.86 54.07
N TYR A 566 -17.68 8.97 53.67
CA TYR A 566 -17.40 7.73 52.89
C TYR A 566 -18.04 7.87 51.53
N PHE A 567 -17.38 7.30 50.51
CA PHE A 567 -17.85 7.31 49.15
C PHE A 567 -18.24 5.89 48.73
N ALA A 568 -19.41 5.72 48.13
CA ALA A 568 -19.87 4.47 47.55
C ALA A 568 -20.08 4.64 46.04
N TYR A 569 -19.58 3.68 45.27
CA TYR A 569 -19.58 3.70 43.80
C TYR A 569 -20.65 2.75 43.24
N SER A 570 -21.33 2.02 44.10
CA SER A 570 -22.50 1.19 43.80
C SER A 570 -23.44 1.12 44.98
N ASP A 571 -24.69 0.66 44.77
CA ASP A 571 -25.65 0.38 45.82
C ASP A 571 -25.13 -0.64 46.83
N ASN A 572 -24.45 -1.69 46.35
CA ASN A 572 -23.82 -2.68 47.21
C ASN A 572 -22.74 -2.07 48.12
N GLU A 573 -21.90 -1.19 47.60
CA GLU A 573 -20.90 -0.49 48.42
C GLU A 573 -21.55 0.42 49.46
N ARG A 574 -22.63 1.13 49.10
CA ARG A 574 -23.42 1.94 50.01
C ARG A 574 -23.90 1.09 51.20
N ASP A 575 -24.54 -0.05 50.90
CA ASP A 575 -25.11 -0.94 51.90
C ASP A 575 -24.00 -1.57 52.79
N MET A 576 -22.87 -1.92 52.22
CA MET A 576 -21.71 -2.38 52.97
C MET A 576 -21.17 -1.32 53.94
N ILE A 577 -21.13 -0.05 53.52
CA ILE A 577 -20.68 1.07 54.38
C ILE A 577 -21.70 1.29 55.49
N LEU A 578 -23.00 1.29 55.21
CA LEU A 578 -24.04 1.44 56.19
C LEU A 578 -24.01 0.34 57.24
N ASN A 579 -23.89 -0.90 56.84
CA ASN A 579 -23.74 -2.06 57.71
C ASN A 579 -22.50 -1.97 58.63
N LYS A 580 -21.36 -1.48 58.08
CA LYS A 580 -20.15 -1.25 58.89
C LYS A 580 -20.33 -0.14 59.91
N LEU A 581 -21.01 0.95 59.55
CA LEU A 581 -21.33 2.04 60.45
C LEU A 581 -22.26 1.57 61.57
N GLU A 582 -23.28 0.81 61.27
CA GLU A 582 -24.18 0.21 62.24
C GLU A 582 -23.47 -0.73 63.20
N ALA A 583 -22.66 -1.67 62.66
CA ALA A 583 -21.84 -2.56 63.48
C ALA A 583 -20.83 -1.85 64.39
N SER A 584 -20.37 -0.66 64.03
CA SER A 584 -19.50 0.19 64.81
C SER A 584 -20.25 1.02 65.88
N GLY A 585 -21.57 0.85 66.00
CA GLY A 585 -22.40 1.58 66.98
C GLY A 585 -22.82 2.98 66.51
N ALA A 586 -22.81 3.24 65.23
CA ALA A 586 -23.29 4.51 64.68
C ALA A 586 -24.82 4.63 64.81
N THR A 587 -25.25 5.81 65.19
CA THR A 587 -26.69 6.11 65.25
C THR A 587 -27.18 6.40 63.83
N MET A 588 -27.86 5.43 63.17
CA MET A 588 -28.25 5.51 61.78
C MET A 588 -29.08 6.74 61.42
N SER A 589 -29.89 7.24 62.35
CA SER A 589 -30.65 8.51 62.16
C SER A 589 -29.77 9.77 62.03
N ARG A 590 -28.47 9.66 62.31
CA ARG A 590 -27.48 10.74 62.13
C ARG A 590 -26.60 10.54 60.93
N VAL A 591 -26.74 9.44 60.24
CA VAL A 591 -26.05 9.19 58.96
C VAL A 591 -26.76 9.98 57.88
N LYS A 592 -26.04 10.82 57.17
CA LYS A 592 -26.57 11.54 56.00
C LYS A 592 -26.09 10.83 54.74
N ILE A 593 -27.00 10.50 53.88
CA ILE A 593 -26.73 9.90 52.58
C ILE A 593 -27.13 10.91 51.52
N SER A 594 -26.19 11.33 50.68
CA SER A 594 -26.45 12.18 49.53
C SER A 594 -26.15 11.39 48.26
N ARG A 595 -27.05 11.37 47.28
CA ARG A 595 -26.78 10.84 45.94
C ARG A 595 -26.03 11.93 45.18
N SER A 596 -24.86 11.60 44.63
CA SER A 596 -24.13 12.52 43.77
C SER A 596 -24.89 12.68 42.45
N LYS A 597 -25.29 13.92 42.13
CA LYS A 597 -26.11 14.22 40.94
C LYS A 597 -25.26 14.58 39.73
N GLY A 598 -24.12 15.18 39.94
CA GLY A 598 -23.21 15.59 38.88
C GLY A 598 -21.92 16.20 39.44
N LEU A 599 -20.85 16.13 38.67
CA LEU A 599 -19.53 16.64 39.03
C LEU A 599 -19.53 18.15 39.33
N GLY A 600 -20.43 18.90 38.71
CA GLY A 600 -20.54 20.34 38.86
C GLY A 600 -21.16 20.77 40.21
N GLU A 601 -21.87 19.88 40.89
CA GLU A 601 -22.58 20.14 42.13
C GLU A 601 -21.82 19.65 43.37
N ASN A 602 -20.72 18.90 43.16
CA ASN A 602 -19.93 18.34 44.26
C ASN A 602 -19.05 19.41 44.92
N ASP A 603 -18.96 19.33 46.25
CA ASP A 603 -18.04 20.15 47.01
C ASP A 603 -16.60 19.91 46.55
N PRO A 604 -15.77 20.97 46.37
CA PRO A 604 -14.40 20.83 45.90
C PRO A 604 -13.50 19.93 46.73
N GLU A 605 -13.69 19.91 48.06
CA GLU A 605 -12.90 19.06 48.95
C GLU A 605 -13.29 17.59 48.78
N MET A 606 -14.58 17.30 48.60
CA MET A 606 -15.09 15.97 48.36
C MET A 606 -14.66 15.48 46.96
N MET A 607 -14.76 16.33 45.97
CA MET A 607 -14.28 16.05 44.62
C MET A 607 -12.77 15.76 44.59
N ASN A 608 -11.98 16.47 45.40
CA ASN A 608 -10.55 16.15 45.54
C ASN A 608 -10.39 14.73 46.11
N LYS A 609 -11.03 14.41 47.24
CA LYS A 609 -10.88 13.13 47.92
C LYS A 609 -11.39 11.94 47.13
N SER A 610 -12.48 12.09 46.37
CA SER A 610 -13.11 10.98 45.63
C SER A 610 -12.51 10.75 44.25
N THR A 611 -12.14 11.84 43.53
CA THR A 611 -11.93 11.76 42.05
C THR A 611 -10.58 12.33 41.62
N MET A 612 -10.03 13.37 42.30
CA MET A 612 -8.84 14.04 41.78
C MET A 612 -7.54 13.61 42.48
N ASN A 613 -7.56 13.28 43.77
CA ASN A 613 -6.37 12.97 44.54
C ASN A 613 -5.79 11.59 44.15
N PRO A 614 -4.54 11.50 43.69
CA PRO A 614 -3.92 10.25 43.28
C PRO A 614 -3.92 9.14 44.32
N LEU A 615 -3.95 9.49 45.62
CA LEU A 615 -3.90 8.54 46.72
C LEU A 615 -5.26 7.90 47.05
N THR A 616 -6.36 8.54 46.65
CA THR A 616 -7.72 8.12 47.06
C THR A 616 -8.68 7.88 45.93
N ARG A 617 -8.41 8.47 44.77
CA ARG A 617 -9.23 8.29 43.57
C ARG A 617 -9.17 6.86 43.01
N ARG A 618 -10.22 6.47 42.28
CA ARG A 618 -10.23 5.23 41.53
C ARG A 618 -10.13 5.54 40.04
N LEU A 619 -9.16 4.90 39.34
CA LEU A 619 -9.00 4.98 37.90
C LEU A 619 -9.14 3.59 37.32
N ILE A 620 -10.03 3.46 36.35
CA ILE A 620 -10.23 2.23 35.57
C ILE A 620 -9.37 2.37 34.31
N PRO A 621 -8.32 1.56 34.14
CA PRO A 621 -7.57 1.54 32.87
C PRO A 621 -8.44 1.01 31.75
N ILE A 622 -8.30 1.58 30.55
CA ILE A 622 -8.94 1.02 29.36
C ILE A 622 -8.04 -0.09 28.82
N GLU A 623 -8.51 -1.32 28.89
CA GLU A 623 -7.87 -2.47 28.29
C GLU A 623 -8.20 -2.52 26.79
N TYR A 624 -7.20 -2.74 25.96
CA TYR A 624 -7.35 -2.87 24.52
C TYR A 624 -7.06 -4.31 24.11
N SER A 625 -8.00 -4.93 23.39
CA SER A 625 -7.80 -6.28 22.85
C SER A 625 -6.70 -6.29 21.80
N GLU A 626 -5.87 -7.34 21.76
CA GLU A 626 -4.87 -7.54 20.70
C GLU A 626 -5.53 -7.83 19.33
N ASN A 627 -6.81 -8.25 19.32
CA ASN A 627 -7.59 -8.46 18.10
C ASN A 627 -8.29 -7.16 17.69
N ASP A 628 -7.66 -6.40 16.79
CA ASP A 628 -8.19 -5.13 16.26
C ASP A 628 -9.56 -5.27 15.59
N ASP A 629 -9.83 -6.40 14.92
CA ASP A 629 -11.11 -6.63 14.23
C ASP A 629 -12.27 -6.75 15.24
N SER A 630 -12.07 -7.44 16.35
CA SER A 630 -13.09 -7.56 17.40
C SER A 630 -13.42 -6.23 18.06
N VAL A 631 -12.42 -5.34 18.19
CA VAL A 631 -12.62 -3.99 18.74
C VAL A 631 -13.39 -3.11 17.76
N ALA A 632 -13.07 -3.21 16.47
CA ALA A 632 -13.78 -2.49 15.42
C ALA A 632 -15.26 -2.91 15.35
N ASP A 633 -15.53 -4.20 15.39
CA ASP A 633 -16.88 -4.77 15.38
C ASP A 633 -17.69 -4.31 16.60
N PHE A 634 -17.07 -4.28 17.78
CA PHE A 634 -17.69 -3.82 19.02
C PHE A 634 -18.10 -2.33 18.94
N PHE A 635 -17.21 -1.44 18.49
CA PHE A 635 -17.54 -0.03 18.30
C PHE A 635 -18.62 0.18 17.24
N ASN A 636 -18.57 -0.57 16.13
CA ASN A 636 -19.58 -0.52 15.07
C ASN A 636 -20.95 -1.02 15.56
N ALA A 637 -20.99 -2.09 16.34
CA ALA A 637 -22.21 -2.60 16.92
C ALA A 637 -22.86 -1.59 17.90
N LEU A 638 -22.06 -1.00 18.80
CA LEU A 638 -22.57 -0.05 19.78
C LEU A 638 -22.95 1.31 19.20
N LEU A 639 -22.13 1.87 18.31
CA LEU A 639 -22.22 3.26 17.88
C LEU A 639 -22.37 3.44 16.36
N GLY A 640 -22.30 2.36 15.57
CA GLY A 640 -22.51 2.35 14.13
C GLY A 640 -24.00 2.36 13.74
N ASP A 641 -24.29 2.02 12.48
CA ASP A 641 -25.67 2.05 11.93
C ASP A 641 -26.42 0.73 12.10
N ASP A 642 -25.74 -0.34 12.53
CA ASP A 642 -26.33 -1.66 12.75
C ASP A 642 -27.16 -1.69 14.05
N ILE A 643 -28.48 -1.51 13.90
CA ILE A 643 -29.42 -1.50 15.02
C ILE A 643 -29.69 -2.92 15.54
N GLU A 644 -29.67 -3.93 14.66
CA GLU A 644 -29.98 -5.31 15.06
C GLU A 644 -28.90 -5.91 15.94
N THR A 645 -27.64 -5.79 15.56
CA THR A 645 -26.51 -6.23 16.39
C THR A 645 -26.48 -5.51 17.73
N ARG A 646 -26.83 -4.21 17.75
CA ARG A 646 -26.94 -3.44 19.00
C ARG A 646 -28.03 -3.96 19.93
N ARG A 647 -29.20 -4.34 19.39
CA ARG A 647 -30.30 -4.94 20.18
C ARG A 647 -29.89 -6.28 20.78
N ILE A 648 -29.18 -7.11 20.01
CA ILE A 648 -28.68 -8.40 20.49
C ILE A 648 -27.71 -8.18 21.65
N LEU A 649 -26.73 -7.28 21.49
CA LEU A 649 -25.78 -6.96 22.55
C LEU A 649 -26.47 -6.41 23.82
N ILE A 650 -27.45 -5.50 23.66
CA ILE A 650 -28.19 -4.97 24.81
C ILE A 650 -28.93 -6.10 25.53
N ASN A 651 -29.58 -7.02 24.81
CA ASN A 651 -30.29 -8.13 25.42
C ASN A 651 -29.33 -9.12 26.12
N GLU A 652 -28.18 -9.42 25.54
CA GLU A 652 -27.16 -10.30 26.12
C GLU A 652 -26.56 -9.76 27.42
N TYR A 653 -26.38 -8.43 27.51
CA TYR A 653 -25.80 -7.78 28.68
C TYR A 653 -26.85 -7.27 29.68
N PHE A 654 -28.11 -7.15 29.26
CA PHE A 654 -29.19 -6.64 30.13
C PHE A 654 -29.50 -7.57 31.31
N ASP A 655 -29.38 -8.88 31.12
CA ASP A 655 -29.54 -9.88 32.19
C ASP A 655 -28.41 -9.88 33.22
N GLN A 656 -27.29 -9.16 32.95
CA GLN A 656 -26.15 -9.05 33.87
C GLN A 656 -26.15 -7.75 34.70
N THR A 657 -27.04 -6.82 34.37
CA THR A 657 -27.18 -5.53 35.05
C THR A 657 -28.61 -5.36 35.59
N GLU A 658 -29.02 -6.24 36.50
CA GLU A 658 -30.06 -5.85 37.46
C GLU A 658 -29.48 -4.67 38.24
N ASP A 659 -29.99 -3.47 38.00
CA ASP A 659 -29.92 -2.24 38.78
C ASP A 659 -29.39 -0.99 38.03
N LEU A 660 -29.91 -0.73 36.84
CA LEU A 660 -29.78 0.60 36.23
C LEU A 660 -31.18 1.24 35.96
N THR A 661 -32.24 0.79 36.65
CA THR A 661 -33.54 1.43 36.61
C THR A 661 -33.80 2.19 37.90
N ASP A 662 -33.67 3.47 37.79
CA ASP A 662 -34.45 4.65 38.23
C ASP A 662 -33.58 5.90 38.41
#